data_9b535b072ae52fadb7c5e3946dde0400
#
_entry.id   9b535b072ae52fadb7c5e3946dde0400
#
_cell.length_a   1.000
_cell.length_b   1.000
_cell.length_c   1.000
_cell.angle_alpha   90.00
_cell.angle_beta   90.00
_cell.angle_gamma   90.00
#
_symmetry.space_group_name_H-M   'P 1'
#
loop_
_entity.id
_entity.type
_entity.pdbx_description
1 polymer ?
#
loop_
_entity_poly.entity_id
_entity_poly.type
_entity_poly.pdbx_seq_one_letter_code
_entity_poly.pdbx_strand_id
1 'polypeptide(L)'
;MFSKELELSIASLFDKAHEANIQYITVEHLLLMILDDFDVAEFFKSQNLKIDNLKENLNEHLSKNVVPKVDQQKPVQPTLGFQRVLQRAVFHIQSSGKGVVKPINILVAIFSEKESHSVFLLNKYKLSRLDVVTYLSHGPKETENENKASGDEELVDDKAPSSENDYLINLNNQVSNNKIDKIIGRKKEIERLIQILSRRNKNNPLLVGESGVGKTAIAEGLAYLISNNDVPSIIQNTVVYSLDIAALIAGTKYRGDFEKRLKGVLSFLEKQENPILFIDEIHTIIGAGSASGGSLDVSNLLKPALGKGEIRCIGSTTFQEYRGIFNQNQALSRRFQKIDVIEPNDDECEEILNGIKDIYEEYHDVEYTNESIKSAIELSSKYINDRFLPDKAIDLIDETGALLNINRKNNKTIKVSKNDIEVTVSKITKIPEQSISSNDKKNLKNIKENLKRVIFGQDKAVETLSNAIKLSRVGLRDDNKTIGSFLFTGPTGVGKTEISKQLSEILGIDLVRFDMSEYMERHTVSRLIGAPPGYVGFDQGGLLTEAIVKSPHCVLLLDEIEKAHPDIFNILLQVMDAGQLTDNNGRKSDFRNVILIMTTNIGAELLSKRNIGFAEASNESDAMQSLNRLFSPEFRNRLDETIQFNYLDKTVILSIVDKFLTKLQAQLDKRNVEIVVSKKVIDWIAENGYDKEMGARPMERFISQNIKKPLVDKLLFGNLKAGGVIKLDIEKGELKFVDTKTRVKV
;
A
#
# COMPACT_ATOMS: atom_id res chain seq x y z
N MET A 1 9.18 18.52 11.07
CA MET A 1 9.38 19.92 11.44
C MET A 1 10.53 20.00 12.43
N PHE A 2 11.27 21.09 12.44
CA PHE A 2 12.38 21.27 13.38
C PHE A 2 11.87 21.54 14.79
N SER A 3 12.66 21.24 15.83
CA SER A 3 12.35 21.68 17.18
C SER A 3 12.42 23.21 17.29
N LYS A 4 11.62 23.80 18.18
CA LYS A 4 11.63 25.28 18.37
C LYS A 4 13.02 25.82 18.72
N GLU A 5 13.78 25.08 19.50
CA GLU A 5 15.15 25.41 19.87
C GLU A 5 16.08 25.43 18.66
N LEU A 6 15.96 24.43 17.78
CA LEU A 6 16.74 24.32 16.55
C LEU A 6 16.40 25.45 15.56
N GLU A 7 15.11 25.79 15.39
CA GLU A 7 14.69 26.92 14.56
C GLU A 7 15.28 28.25 15.04
N LEU A 8 15.27 28.48 16.35
CA LEU A 8 15.89 29.68 16.95
C LEU A 8 17.40 29.67 16.77
N SER A 9 18.07 28.53 16.94
CA SER A 9 19.53 28.44 16.76
C SER A 9 19.92 28.68 15.29
N ILE A 10 19.15 28.15 14.32
CA ILE A 10 19.40 28.44 12.90
C ILE A 10 19.19 29.94 12.61
N ALA A 11 18.10 30.53 13.09
CA ALA A 11 17.85 31.96 12.90
C ALA A 11 19.02 32.83 13.48
N SER A 12 19.47 32.55 14.72
CA SER A 12 20.60 33.18 15.34
C SER A 12 21.92 33.03 14.55
N LEU A 13 22.09 31.85 13.88
CA LEU A 13 23.24 31.61 13.02
C LEU A 13 23.23 32.54 11.79
N PHE A 14 22.07 32.77 11.18
CA PHE A 14 21.94 33.72 10.07
C PHE A 14 22.20 35.19 10.52
N ASP A 15 21.70 35.57 11.69
CA ASP A 15 21.92 36.90 12.24
C ASP A 15 23.40 37.14 12.53
N LYS A 16 24.09 36.22 13.20
CA LYS A 16 25.53 36.27 13.45
C LYS A 16 26.34 36.31 12.16
N ALA A 17 25.98 35.56 11.14
CA ALA A 17 26.64 35.60 9.84
C ALA A 17 26.43 36.94 9.11
N HIS A 18 25.27 37.57 9.32
CA HIS A 18 24.97 38.89 8.79
C HIS A 18 25.83 39.98 9.49
N GLU A 19 25.93 39.93 10.81
CA GLU A 19 26.78 40.85 11.61
C GLU A 19 28.27 40.69 11.27
N ALA A 20 28.73 39.45 11.07
CA ALA A 20 30.10 39.13 10.71
C ALA A 20 30.43 39.37 9.22
N ASN A 21 29.51 39.92 8.42
CA ASN A 21 29.66 40.16 6.97
C ASN A 21 30.05 38.92 6.17
N ILE A 22 29.50 37.78 6.49
CA ILE A 22 29.71 36.49 5.80
C ILE A 22 28.70 36.34 4.67
N GLN A 23 29.16 35.97 3.47
CA GLN A 23 28.27 35.77 2.31
C GLN A 23 27.58 34.42 2.31
N TYR A 24 28.27 33.34 2.69
CA TYR A 24 27.77 31.98 2.63
C TYR A 24 27.87 31.26 3.97
N ILE A 25 26.78 30.61 4.38
CA ILE A 25 26.78 29.71 5.55
C ILE A 25 27.03 28.29 5.05
N THR A 26 28.02 27.61 5.63
CA THR A 26 28.49 26.26 5.25
C THR A 26 28.12 25.22 6.30
N VAL A 27 28.44 23.96 6.03
CA VAL A 27 28.21 22.83 6.94
C VAL A 27 29.04 22.98 8.22
N GLU A 28 30.23 23.64 8.14
CA GLU A 28 31.10 23.93 9.27
C GLU A 28 30.45 24.89 10.27
N HIS A 29 29.76 25.92 9.77
CA HIS A 29 28.99 26.83 10.62
C HIS A 29 27.82 26.09 11.31
N LEU A 30 27.17 25.15 10.59
CA LEU A 30 26.11 24.33 11.15
C LEU A 30 26.62 23.40 12.24
N LEU A 31 27.78 22.75 12.02
CA LEU A 31 28.42 21.91 13.04
C LEU A 31 28.78 22.73 14.26
N LEU A 32 29.38 23.89 14.08
CA LEU A 32 29.75 24.78 15.20
C LEU A 32 28.54 25.20 16.05
N MET A 33 27.41 25.48 15.38
CA MET A 33 26.15 25.84 16.04
C MET A 33 25.59 24.70 16.90
N ILE A 34 25.56 23.47 16.36
CA ILE A 34 24.97 22.32 17.08
C ILE A 34 25.87 21.82 18.23
N LEU A 35 27.16 22.15 18.25
CA LEU A 35 28.06 21.82 19.37
C LEU A 35 27.73 22.58 20.66
N ASP A 36 26.92 23.63 20.61
CA ASP A 36 26.39 24.35 21.77
C ASP A 36 25.13 23.71 22.37
N ASP A 37 24.55 22.74 21.68
CA ASP A 37 23.35 22.03 22.12
C ASP A 37 23.65 21.02 23.22
N PHE A 38 22.71 20.87 24.16
CA PHE A 38 22.90 20.03 25.34
C PHE A 38 22.99 18.52 24.94
N ASP A 39 22.09 18.01 24.08
CA ASP A 39 22.07 16.60 23.66
C ASP A 39 23.35 16.22 22.89
N VAL A 40 23.86 17.18 22.07
CA VAL A 40 25.11 17.02 21.32
C VAL A 40 26.31 17.07 22.23
N ALA A 41 26.34 18.00 23.17
CA ALA A 41 27.43 18.12 24.14
C ALA A 41 27.53 16.88 25.05
N GLU A 42 26.41 16.32 25.47
CA GLU A 42 26.35 15.08 26.26
C GLU A 42 26.88 13.89 25.46
N PHE A 43 26.54 13.79 24.18
CA PHE A 43 27.09 12.78 23.28
C PHE A 43 28.61 12.85 23.21
N PHE A 44 29.21 14.04 22.97
CA PHE A 44 30.67 14.20 22.92
C PHE A 44 31.34 13.87 24.26
N LYS A 45 30.70 14.21 25.37
CA LYS A 45 31.15 13.81 26.72
C LYS A 45 31.16 12.29 26.90
N SER A 46 30.14 11.60 26.45
CA SER A 46 30.05 10.13 26.54
C SER A 46 31.15 9.44 25.73
N GLN A 47 31.70 10.11 24.72
CA GLN A 47 32.82 9.63 23.90
C GLN A 47 34.19 10.07 24.43
N ASN A 48 34.27 10.66 25.65
CA ASN A 48 35.49 11.22 26.27
C ASN A 48 36.22 12.27 25.40
N LEU A 49 35.49 13.04 24.61
CA LEU A 49 36.02 14.03 23.69
C LEU A 49 35.83 15.45 24.26
N LYS A 50 36.90 16.27 24.19
CA LYS A 50 36.84 17.68 24.57
C LYS A 50 36.29 18.51 23.39
N ILE A 51 35.09 19.02 23.55
CA ILE A 51 34.40 19.84 22.54
C ILE A 51 35.17 21.12 22.20
N ASP A 52 35.86 21.70 23.16
CA ASP A 52 36.62 22.96 23.00
C ASP A 52 37.67 22.84 21.89
N ASN A 53 38.42 21.73 21.84
CA ASN A 53 39.41 21.51 20.79
C ASN A 53 38.80 21.41 19.40
N LEU A 54 37.56 20.83 19.28
CA LEU A 54 36.83 20.76 18.02
C LEU A 54 36.34 22.15 17.59
N LYS A 55 35.83 22.94 18.53
CA LYS A 55 35.42 24.33 18.29
C LYS A 55 36.58 25.21 17.84
N GLU A 56 37.75 25.08 18.47
CA GLU A 56 38.95 25.81 18.07
C GLU A 56 39.38 25.47 16.64
N ASN A 57 39.46 24.19 16.28
CA ASN A 57 39.81 23.77 14.92
C ASN A 57 38.76 24.23 13.86
N LEU A 58 37.48 24.23 14.20
CA LEU A 58 36.42 24.76 13.32
C LEU A 58 36.53 26.26 13.13
N ASN A 59 36.77 27.01 14.21
CA ASN A 59 36.93 28.46 14.16
C ASN A 59 38.19 28.85 13.38
N GLU A 60 39.30 28.12 13.53
CA GLU A 60 40.52 28.33 12.75
C GLU A 60 40.27 28.07 11.24
N HIS A 61 39.56 27.01 10.90
CA HIS A 61 39.22 26.74 9.53
C HIS A 61 38.28 27.80 8.94
N LEU A 62 37.25 28.19 9.68
CA LEU A 62 36.31 29.23 9.26
C LEU A 62 36.99 30.58 9.07
N SER A 63 37.89 31.00 9.98
CA SER A 63 38.62 32.26 9.85
C SER A 63 39.52 32.35 8.60
N LYS A 64 40.04 31.20 8.12
CA LYS A 64 40.88 31.12 6.92
C LYS A 64 40.08 31.04 5.61
N ASN A 65 38.85 30.52 5.63
CA ASN A 65 38.10 30.16 4.43
C ASN A 65 36.75 30.90 4.29
N VAL A 66 36.49 31.92 5.13
CA VAL A 66 35.26 32.72 5.02
C VAL A 66 35.31 33.64 3.81
N VAL A 67 34.28 33.62 2.99
CA VAL A 67 34.09 34.56 1.89
C VAL A 67 33.36 35.80 2.43
N PRO A 68 34.00 36.97 2.48
CA PRO A 68 33.36 38.21 2.93
C PRO A 68 32.31 38.67 1.91
N LYS A 69 31.23 39.30 2.37
CA LYS A 69 30.25 39.93 1.49
C LYS A 69 30.88 41.01 0.62
N VAL A 70 30.73 40.89 -0.67
CA VAL A 70 31.14 41.90 -1.66
C VAL A 70 30.12 43.06 -1.71
N ASP A 71 28.85 42.78 -1.39
CA ASP A 71 27.76 43.76 -1.39
C ASP A 71 26.93 43.63 -0.10
N GLN A 72 26.93 44.68 0.72
CA GLN A 72 26.26 44.71 2.03
C GLN A 72 24.73 44.58 1.95
N GLN A 73 24.13 44.83 0.79
CA GLN A 73 22.67 44.72 0.60
C GLN A 73 22.20 43.29 0.25
N LYS A 74 23.11 42.37 -0.08
CA LYS A 74 22.71 40.98 -0.38
C LYS A 74 22.46 40.15 0.87
N PRO A 75 21.37 39.35 0.94
CA PRO A 75 21.12 38.45 2.06
C PRO A 75 22.20 37.36 2.14
N VAL A 76 22.46 36.86 3.35
CA VAL A 76 23.31 35.69 3.59
C VAL A 76 22.69 34.48 2.94
N GLN A 77 23.47 33.69 2.21
CA GLN A 77 22.97 32.51 1.48
C GLN A 77 23.52 31.21 2.07
N PRO A 78 22.68 30.20 2.29
CA PRO A 78 23.14 28.86 2.66
C PRO A 78 23.77 28.16 1.45
N THR A 79 24.87 27.45 1.67
CA THR A 79 25.47 26.59 0.63
C THR A 79 24.60 25.39 0.33
N LEU A 80 24.78 24.76 -0.84
CA LEU A 80 24.07 23.53 -1.22
C LEU A 80 24.30 22.39 -0.22
N GLY A 81 25.51 22.28 0.35
CA GLY A 81 25.82 21.29 1.39
C GLY A 81 24.98 21.50 2.66
N PHE A 82 24.87 22.77 3.11
CA PHE A 82 24.04 23.15 4.25
C PHE A 82 22.56 22.75 4.02
N GLN A 83 22.02 23.08 2.85
CA GLN A 83 20.63 22.74 2.51
C GLN A 83 20.39 21.23 2.47
N ARG A 84 21.31 20.46 1.85
CA ARG A 84 21.23 19.01 1.79
C ARG A 84 21.26 18.35 3.16
N VAL A 85 22.09 18.83 4.08
CA VAL A 85 22.15 18.31 5.46
C VAL A 85 20.80 18.49 6.16
N LEU A 86 20.20 19.68 6.08
CA LEU A 86 18.89 19.92 6.69
C LEU A 86 17.78 19.07 6.07
N GLN A 87 17.76 18.95 4.74
CA GLN A 87 16.78 18.10 4.04
C GLN A 87 16.92 16.63 4.44
N ARG A 88 18.15 16.10 4.52
CA ARG A 88 18.40 14.72 4.94
C ARG A 88 18.00 14.46 6.38
N ALA A 89 18.25 15.42 7.28
CA ALA A 89 17.80 15.32 8.67
C ALA A 89 16.28 15.22 8.78
N VAL A 90 15.55 16.03 8.01
CA VAL A 90 14.09 15.96 7.93
C VAL A 90 13.63 14.62 7.37
N PHE A 91 14.22 14.16 6.27
CA PHE A 91 13.84 12.89 5.62
C PHE A 91 14.09 11.69 6.54
N HIS A 92 15.22 11.71 7.28
CA HIS A 92 15.56 10.64 8.23
C HIS A 92 14.55 10.55 9.38
N ILE A 93 14.06 11.67 9.89
CA ILE A 93 13.04 11.68 10.95
C ILE A 93 11.67 11.27 10.43
N GLN A 94 11.28 11.70 9.23
CA GLN A 94 10.03 11.29 8.61
C GLN A 94 9.98 9.78 8.35
N SER A 95 11.09 9.20 7.89
CA SER A 95 11.18 7.75 7.64
C SER A 95 11.20 6.91 8.92
N SER A 96 11.68 7.49 10.05
CA SER A 96 11.72 6.78 11.35
C SER A 96 10.48 6.99 12.24
N GLY A 97 9.44 7.70 11.74
CA GLY A 97 8.20 7.96 12.48
C GLY A 97 8.33 8.87 13.70
N LYS A 98 9.51 9.50 13.93
CA LYS A 98 9.78 10.45 15.03
C LYS A 98 9.46 11.86 14.54
N GLY A 99 8.49 12.51 15.13
CA GLY A 99 7.85 13.72 14.59
C GLY A 99 8.66 15.03 14.54
N VAL A 100 9.81 15.18 15.22
CA VAL A 100 10.56 16.45 15.37
C VAL A 100 12.05 16.24 15.19
N VAL A 101 12.69 17.09 14.36
CA VAL A 101 14.13 17.08 14.11
C VAL A 101 14.85 17.83 15.22
N LYS A 102 15.75 17.17 15.93
CA LYS A 102 16.61 17.73 16.98
C LYS A 102 18.04 17.99 16.46
N PRO A 103 18.88 18.83 17.14
CA PRO A 103 20.27 19.10 16.76
C PRO A 103 21.12 17.85 16.55
N ILE A 104 20.94 16.81 17.37
CA ILE A 104 21.68 15.55 17.23
C ILE A 104 21.34 14.80 15.93
N ASN A 105 20.13 14.96 15.38
CA ASN A 105 19.75 14.38 14.08
C ASN A 105 20.48 15.09 12.92
N ILE A 106 20.80 16.38 13.09
CA ILE A 106 21.62 17.11 12.14
C ILE A 106 23.05 16.58 12.16
N LEU A 107 23.61 16.25 13.34
CA LEU A 107 24.93 15.64 13.46
C LEU A 107 25.00 14.32 12.64
N VAL A 108 23.97 13.48 12.71
CA VAL A 108 23.88 12.25 11.88
C VAL A 108 23.88 12.58 10.38
N ALA A 109 23.17 13.64 9.97
CA ALA A 109 23.08 14.05 8.58
C ALA A 109 24.37 14.65 8.03
N ILE A 110 25.16 15.36 8.86
CA ILE A 110 26.45 15.94 8.50
C ILE A 110 27.42 14.87 7.99
N PHE A 111 27.46 13.67 8.58
CA PHE A 111 28.31 12.56 8.12
C PHE A 111 28.04 12.12 6.68
N SER A 112 26.91 12.50 6.09
CA SER A 112 26.61 12.21 4.70
C SER A 112 27.28 13.13 3.68
N GLU A 113 27.82 14.29 4.13
CA GLU A 113 28.59 15.23 3.29
C GLU A 113 30.09 14.92 3.39
N LYS A 114 30.51 13.81 2.79
CA LYS A 114 31.88 13.25 2.92
C LYS A 114 33.02 14.22 2.54
N GLU A 115 32.74 15.18 1.67
CA GLU A 115 33.70 16.15 1.19
C GLU A 115 33.80 17.41 2.10
N SER A 116 32.96 17.54 3.15
CA SER A 116 33.01 18.67 4.06
C SER A 116 34.16 18.56 5.07
N HIS A 117 34.73 19.71 5.43
CA HIS A 117 35.74 19.74 6.46
C HIS A 117 35.21 19.31 7.85
N SER A 118 33.89 19.49 8.06
CA SER A 118 33.18 18.99 9.23
C SER A 118 33.36 17.48 9.41
N VAL A 119 33.15 16.70 8.36
CA VAL A 119 33.32 15.24 8.41
C VAL A 119 34.77 14.84 8.56
N PHE A 120 35.69 15.57 7.92
CA PHE A 120 37.14 15.36 8.11
C PHE A 120 37.55 15.51 9.57
N LEU A 121 37.09 16.58 10.23
CA LEU A 121 37.37 16.80 11.65
C LEU A 121 36.75 15.75 12.55
N LEU A 122 35.47 15.38 12.33
CA LEU A 122 34.79 14.33 13.10
C LEU A 122 35.52 12.97 12.98
N ASN A 123 35.96 12.61 11.79
CA ASN A 123 36.75 11.42 11.55
C ASN A 123 38.14 11.47 12.21
N LYS A 124 38.78 12.62 12.24
CA LYS A 124 40.07 12.85 12.96
C LYS A 124 39.92 12.54 14.45
N TYR A 125 38.77 12.85 15.03
CA TYR A 125 38.42 12.50 16.41
C TYR A 125 37.85 11.06 16.57
N LYS A 126 37.98 10.22 15.54
CA LYS A 126 37.52 8.82 15.50
C LYS A 126 36.01 8.64 15.74
N LEU A 127 35.23 9.67 15.45
CA LEU A 127 33.77 9.59 15.49
C LEU A 127 33.23 9.13 14.15
N SER A 128 32.29 8.20 14.20
CA SER A 128 31.57 7.71 13.04
C SER A 128 30.08 8.02 13.14
N ARG A 129 29.39 7.97 12.00
CA ARG A 129 27.93 8.09 11.97
C ARG A 129 27.24 7.08 12.88
N LEU A 130 27.81 5.86 12.97
CA LEU A 130 27.25 4.77 13.76
C LEU A 130 27.25 5.09 15.25
N ASP A 131 28.29 5.75 15.75
CA ASP A 131 28.39 6.11 17.17
C ASP A 131 27.28 7.07 17.59
N VAL A 132 26.94 8.04 16.72
CA VAL A 132 25.85 8.98 16.96
C VAL A 132 24.47 8.26 16.89
N VAL A 133 24.29 7.35 15.94
CA VAL A 133 23.05 6.57 15.80
C VAL A 133 22.84 5.62 16.97
N THR A 134 23.94 4.97 17.44
CA THR A 134 23.90 4.08 18.60
C THR A 134 23.55 4.83 19.88
N TYR A 135 24.13 6.02 20.07
CA TYR A 135 23.77 6.89 21.19
C TYR A 135 22.30 7.31 21.18
N LEU A 136 21.75 7.62 19.99
CA LEU A 136 20.35 7.97 19.82
C LEU A 136 19.38 6.80 20.12
N SER A 137 19.86 5.57 19.95
CA SER A 137 19.05 4.36 20.15
C SER A 137 19.14 3.81 21.58
N HIS A 138 20.28 3.93 22.25
CA HIS A 138 20.57 3.25 23.52
C HIS A 138 20.93 4.17 24.69
N GLY A 139 21.03 5.50 24.46
CA GLY A 139 21.46 6.45 25.49
C GLY A 139 22.97 6.41 25.82
N PRO A 140 23.44 7.19 26.83
CA PRO A 140 24.84 7.22 27.25
C PRO A 140 25.26 5.88 27.85
N LYS A 141 26.36 5.31 27.38
CA LYS A 141 27.01 4.16 28.03
C LYS A 141 27.58 4.61 29.37
N GLU A 142 27.04 4.11 30.47
CA GLU A 142 27.68 4.23 31.76
C GLU A 142 29.01 3.46 31.75
N THR A 143 30.11 4.17 32.09
CA THR A 143 31.43 3.58 32.28
C THR A 143 31.42 2.77 33.57
N GLU A 144 31.32 1.45 33.45
CA GLU A 144 31.54 0.56 34.58
C GLU A 144 33.04 0.52 34.95
N ASN A 145 33.28 0.98 36.17
CA ASN A 145 34.51 0.69 36.89
C ASN A 145 34.52 -0.75 37.39
N GLU A 146 35.62 -1.46 37.17
CA GLU A 146 35.90 -2.77 37.71
C GLU A 146 35.72 -2.80 39.25
N ASN A 147 34.79 -3.62 39.73
CA ASN A 147 34.98 -4.34 40.99
C ASN A 147 34.07 -5.57 41.06
N LYS A 148 34.73 -6.72 41.34
CA LYS A 148 34.15 -8.04 41.53
C LYS A 148 33.19 -8.09 42.70
N ALA A 149 32.01 -8.69 42.51
CA ALA A 149 31.41 -9.65 43.44
C ALA A 149 30.15 -10.30 42.83
N SER A 150 30.14 -11.57 42.88
CA SER A 150 29.13 -12.62 42.63
C SER A 150 27.66 -12.27 42.90
N GLY A 151 26.79 -12.68 41.93
CA GLY A 151 25.35 -12.82 42.12
C GLY A 151 24.64 -13.05 40.79
N ASP A 152 24.09 -14.24 40.63
CA ASP A 152 23.36 -14.75 39.47
C ASP A 152 22.13 -13.92 39.17
N GLU A 153 22.06 -13.34 37.95
CA GLU A 153 20.81 -13.02 37.24
C GLU A 153 21.09 -13.07 35.73
N GLU A 154 20.35 -13.91 35.03
CA GLU A 154 20.48 -14.16 33.59
C GLU A 154 20.12 -12.90 32.80
N LEU A 155 21.12 -12.23 32.23
CA LEU A 155 20.99 -11.25 31.16
C LEU A 155 21.27 -11.94 29.83
N VAL A 156 20.27 -11.90 28.94
CA VAL A 156 20.40 -12.41 27.58
C VAL A 156 21.43 -11.56 26.82
N ASP A 157 22.59 -12.09 26.69
CA ASP A 157 23.76 -11.53 26.01
C ASP A 157 23.60 -11.80 24.49
N ASP A 158 23.43 -10.74 23.69
CA ASP A 158 23.56 -10.82 22.24
C ASP A 158 25.02 -11.06 21.85
N LYS A 159 25.54 -12.27 22.15
CA LYS A 159 26.82 -12.73 21.65
C LYS A 159 26.70 -12.96 20.16
N ALA A 160 27.57 -12.33 19.39
CA ALA A 160 27.85 -12.80 18.04
C ALA A 160 28.05 -14.32 18.09
N PRO A 161 27.40 -15.12 17.24
CA PRO A 161 27.48 -16.57 17.30
C PRO A 161 28.91 -17.03 17.26
N SER A 162 29.31 -17.73 18.31
CA SER A 162 30.71 -18.13 18.54
C SER A 162 31.04 -19.51 18.00
N SER A 163 30.03 -20.25 17.51
CA SER A 163 30.18 -21.57 16.90
C SER A 163 29.46 -21.67 15.56
N GLU A 164 29.98 -22.50 14.67
CA GLU A 164 29.42 -22.77 13.35
C GLU A 164 27.99 -23.37 13.41
N ASN A 165 27.60 -23.92 14.56
CA ASN A 165 26.28 -24.46 14.86
C ASN A 165 25.22 -23.39 15.03
N ASP A 166 25.58 -22.16 15.38
CA ASP A 166 24.61 -21.08 15.69
C ASP A 166 23.91 -20.56 14.42
N TYR A 167 24.42 -20.91 13.22
CA TYR A 167 23.79 -20.56 11.92
C TYR A 167 22.91 -21.67 11.36
N LEU A 168 22.82 -22.83 12.03
CA LEU A 168 22.10 -24.01 11.58
C LEU A 168 21.05 -24.43 12.60
N ILE A 169 19.82 -24.55 12.15
CA ILE A 169 18.72 -25.07 12.95
C ILE A 169 18.49 -26.53 12.57
N ASN A 170 18.66 -27.44 13.52
CA ASN A 170 18.37 -28.86 13.31
C ASN A 170 16.87 -29.12 13.39
N LEU A 171 16.23 -29.36 12.24
CA LEU A 171 14.78 -29.56 12.15
C LEU A 171 14.34 -30.87 12.81
N ASN A 172 15.13 -31.94 12.73
CA ASN A 172 14.80 -33.22 13.39
C ASN A 172 14.75 -33.07 14.92
N ASN A 173 15.64 -32.27 15.51
CA ASN A 173 15.59 -31.94 16.94
C ASN A 173 14.37 -31.08 17.29
N GLN A 174 13.97 -30.19 16.39
CA GLN A 174 12.76 -29.40 16.61
C GLN A 174 11.50 -30.29 16.59
N VAL A 175 11.43 -31.29 15.72
CA VAL A 175 10.37 -32.29 15.72
C VAL A 175 10.34 -33.05 17.05
N SER A 176 11.52 -33.52 17.55
CA SER A 176 11.61 -34.24 18.82
C SER A 176 11.19 -33.40 20.03
N ASN A 177 11.31 -32.07 19.94
CA ASN A 177 10.88 -31.10 20.95
C ASN A 177 9.43 -30.59 20.75
N ASN A 178 8.63 -31.20 19.89
CA ASN A 178 7.26 -30.78 19.53
C ASN A 178 7.14 -29.32 19.06
N LYS A 179 8.18 -28.79 18.39
CA LYS A 179 8.16 -27.44 17.83
C LYS A 179 7.78 -27.41 16.35
N ILE A 180 7.72 -28.57 15.70
CA ILE A 180 7.29 -28.73 14.30
C ILE A 180 6.11 -29.69 14.30
N ASP A 181 5.03 -29.26 13.70
CA ASP A 181 3.79 -30.01 13.63
C ASP A 181 3.79 -31.04 12.50
N LYS A 182 2.85 -31.99 12.58
CA LYS A 182 2.65 -32.96 11.53
C LYS A 182 2.22 -32.26 10.25
N ILE A 183 2.94 -32.52 9.15
CA ILE A 183 2.53 -32.01 7.84
C ILE A 183 1.25 -32.67 7.38
N ILE A 184 0.36 -31.88 6.85
CA ILE A 184 -0.94 -32.30 6.34
C ILE A 184 -1.00 -31.95 4.87
N GLY A 185 -1.48 -32.87 4.04
CA GLY A 185 -1.47 -32.71 2.59
C GLY A 185 -0.06 -32.84 1.99
N ARG A 186 0.13 -32.30 0.81
CA ARG A 186 1.42 -32.20 0.10
C ARG A 186 2.16 -33.53 -0.15
N LYS A 187 1.46 -34.65 -0.17
CA LYS A 187 2.05 -36.00 -0.32
C LYS A 187 2.83 -36.12 -1.62
N LYS A 188 2.30 -35.60 -2.73
CA LYS A 188 2.92 -35.68 -4.07
C LYS A 188 4.25 -34.92 -4.11
N GLU A 189 4.29 -33.72 -3.52
CA GLU A 189 5.47 -32.88 -3.46
C GLU A 189 6.55 -33.52 -2.59
N ILE A 190 6.17 -34.10 -1.45
CA ILE A 190 7.10 -34.81 -0.54
C ILE A 190 7.64 -36.09 -1.19
N GLU A 191 6.80 -36.90 -1.81
CA GLU A 191 7.24 -38.09 -2.55
C GLU A 191 8.25 -37.71 -3.64
N ARG A 192 7.96 -36.64 -4.39
CA ARG A 192 8.87 -36.10 -5.41
C ARG A 192 10.17 -35.59 -4.83
N LEU A 193 10.12 -34.91 -3.67
CA LEU A 193 11.26 -34.45 -2.92
C LEU A 193 12.17 -35.62 -2.52
N ILE A 194 11.59 -36.65 -1.91
CA ILE A 194 12.27 -37.89 -1.51
C ILE A 194 12.91 -38.59 -2.74
N GLN A 195 12.17 -38.69 -3.85
CA GLN A 195 12.66 -39.28 -5.08
C GLN A 195 13.90 -38.52 -5.61
N ILE A 196 13.92 -37.20 -5.57
CA ILE A 196 15.05 -36.40 -6.05
C ILE A 196 16.23 -36.54 -5.11
N LEU A 197 16.05 -36.48 -3.80
CA LEU A 197 17.09 -36.66 -2.79
C LEU A 197 17.75 -38.03 -2.87
N SER A 198 17.04 -39.06 -3.34
CA SER A 198 17.55 -40.43 -3.51
C SER A 198 18.32 -40.63 -4.82
N ARG A 199 18.41 -39.65 -5.69
CA ARG A 199 19.15 -39.75 -6.97
C ARG A 199 20.64 -39.66 -6.76
N ARG A 200 21.41 -40.35 -7.63
CA ARG A 200 22.89 -40.26 -7.65
C ARG A 200 23.37 -38.86 -8.08
N ASN A 201 22.74 -38.27 -9.09
CA ASN A 201 23.09 -36.97 -9.64
C ASN A 201 21.85 -36.07 -9.67
N LYS A 202 22.04 -34.74 -9.59
CA LYS A 202 20.95 -33.77 -9.49
C LYS A 202 20.00 -34.09 -8.33
N ASN A 203 20.58 -34.39 -7.19
CA ASN A 203 19.93 -34.79 -5.96
C ASN A 203 19.52 -33.58 -5.07
N ASN A 204 19.59 -32.37 -5.62
CA ASN A 204 19.20 -31.16 -4.91
C ASN A 204 17.82 -30.68 -5.45
N PRO A 205 16.74 -30.85 -4.72
CA PRO A 205 15.43 -30.31 -5.08
C PRO A 205 15.37 -28.79 -4.87
N LEU A 206 14.66 -28.11 -5.76
CA LEU A 206 14.32 -26.70 -5.65
C LEU A 206 12.80 -26.54 -5.64
N LEU A 207 12.24 -26.15 -4.50
CA LEU A 207 10.82 -25.87 -4.33
C LEU A 207 10.53 -24.48 -4.92
N VAL A 208 9.74 -24.43 -5.99
CA VAL A 208 9.39 -23.18 -6.68
C VAL A 208 7.89 -22.96 -6.57
N GLY A 209 7.48 -21.86 -5.99
CA GLY A 209 6.07 -21.51 -5.79
C GLY A 209 5.92 -20.12 -5.19
N GLU A 210 4.72 -19.57 -5.22
CA GLU A 210 4.45 -18.25 -4.64
C GLU A 210 4.67 -18.22 -3.12
N SER A 211 4.75 -17.03 -2.53
CA SER A 211 4.86 -16.89 -1.07
C SER A 211 3.58 -17.39 -0.40
N GLY A 212 3.68 -18.07 0.75
CA GLY A 212 2.54 -18.56 1.51
C GLY A 212 1.93 -19.89 1.04
N VAL A 213 2.46 -20.54 -0.04
CA VAL A 213 1.94 -21.86 -0.48
C VAL A 213 2.44 -23.05 0.34
N GLY A 214 3.29 -22.82 1.35
CA GLY A 214 3.77 -23.87 2.27
C GLY A 214 5.08 -24.55 1.84
N LYS A 215 6.01 -23.86 1.16
CA LYS A 215 7.32 -24.39 0.76
C LYS A 215 8.17 -24.83 1.96
N THR A 216 8.23 -24.02 2.99
CA THR A 216 8.98 -24.30 4.24
C THR A 216 8.38 -25.50 4.96
N ALA A 217 7.04 -25.59 5.03
CA ALA A 217 6.33 -26.72 5.63
C ALA A 217 6.67 -28.07 4.95
N ILE A 218 6.97 -28.09 3.65
CA ILE A 218 7.39 -29.32 2.95
C ILE A 218 8.75 -29.80 3.48
N ALA A 219 9.69 -28.90 3.75
CA ALA A 219 11.00 -29.27 4.31
C ALA A 219 10.88 -29.72 5.77
N GLU A 220 10.06 -29.06 6.57
CA GLU A 220 9.73 -29.44 7.95
C GLU A 220 9.01 -30.79 8.00
N GLY A 221 8.07 -31.01 7.08
CA GLY A 221 7.37 -32.29 6.94
C GLY A 221 8.30 -33.45 6.56
N LEU A 222 9.31 -33.20 5.74
CA LEU A 222 10.34 -34.20 5.48
C LEU A 222 11.10 -34.57 6.78
N ALA A 223 11.50 -33.55 7.57
CA ALA A 223 12.18 -33.79 8.85
C ALA A 223 11.27 -34.56 9.83
N TYR A 224 9.97 -34.30 9.83
CA TYR A 224 8.98 -35.03 10.63
C TYR A 224 8.89 -36.51 10.20
N LEU A 225 8.78 -36.78 8.89
CA LEU A 225 8.72 -38.15 8.37
C LEU A 225 10.04 -38.94 8.65
N ILE A 226 11.19 -38.28 8.54
CA ILE A 226 12.48 -38.89 8.86
C ILE A 226 12.54 -39.23 10.35
N SER A 227 12.15 -38.35 11.24
CA SER A 227 12.14 -38.56 12.69
C SER A 227 11.23 -39.72 13.12
N ASN A 228 10.13 -39.93 12.38
CA ASN A 228 9.20 -41.02 12.62
C ASN A 228 9.52 -42.31 11.86
N ASN A 229 10.66 -42.37 11.15
CA ASN A 229 11.06 -43.51 10.30
C ASN A 229 10.04 -43.85 9.16
N ASP A 230 9.25 -42.90 8.73
CA ASP A 230 8.24 -43.07 7.67
C ASP A 230 8.79 -42.64 6.32
N VAL A 231 10.03 -43.03 6.04
CA VAL A 231 10.77 -42.73 4.80
C VAL A 231 11.55 -43.95 4.32
N PRO A 232 11.87 -44.02 3.00
CA PRO A 232 12.72 -45.08 2.49
C PRO A 232 14.08 -45.17 3.20
N SER A 233 14.64 -46.40 3.30
CA SER A 233 15.91 -46.69 4.01
C SER A 233 17.10 -45.81 3.60
N ILE A 234 17.09 -45.30 2.35
CA ILE A 234 18.16 -44.44 1.81
C ILE A 234 18.25 -43.10 2.54
N ILE A 235 17.18 -42.62 3.14
CA ILE A 235 17.11 -41.30 3.81
C ILE A 235 16.71 -41.42 5.30
N GLN A 236 16.56 -42.61 5.87
CA GLN A 236 16.15 -42.80 7.27
C GLN A 236 17.13 -42.16 8.28
N ASN A 237 18.45 -42.20 7.99
CA ASN A 237 19.48 -41.69 8.89
C ASN A 237 19.97 -40.28 8.46
N THR A 238 19.11 -39.48 7.84
CA THR A 238 19.49 -38.14 7.42
C THR A 238 19.03 -37.11 8.44
N VAL A 239 19.80 -36.03 8.57
CA VAL A 239 19.45 -34.88 9.41
C VAL A 239 19.24 -33.65 8.51
N VAL A 240 18.11 -32.99 8.68
CA VAL A 240 17.78 -31.79 7.93
C VAL A 240 18.16 -30.55 8.76
N TYR A 241 19.06 -29.75 8.22
CA TYR A 241 19.54 -28.50 8.80
C TYR A 241 18.98 -27.33 8.01
N SER A 242 18.25 -26.43 8.66
CA SER A 242 17.80 -25.15 8.07
C SER A 242 18.87 -24.09 8.30
N LEU A 243 19.25 -23.37 7.23
CA LEU A 243 20.21 -22.28 7.28
C LEU A 243 19.52 -20.98 7.70
N ASP A 244 19.96 -20.40 8.81
CA ASP A 244 19.56 -19.06 9.21
C ASP A 244 20.41 -18.01 8.47
N ILE A 245 19.85 -17.49 7.36
CA ILE A 245 20.51 -16.49 6.53
C ILE A 245 20.64 -15.16 7.28
N ALA A 246 19.66 -14.80 8.11
CA ALA A 246 19.67 -13.56 8.87
C ALA A 246 20.84 -13.56 9.89
N ALA A 247 21.00 -14.64 10.65
CA ALA A 247 22.13 -14.82 11.56
C ALA A 247 23.48 -14.83 10.83
N LEU A 248 23.53 -15.42 9.63
CA LEU A 248 24.74 -15.49 8.82
C LEU A 248 25.21 -14.11 8.35
N ILE A 249 24.28 -13.21 8.02
CA ILE A 249 24.54 -11.85 7.54
C ILE A 249 24.74 -10.87 8.72
N ALA A 250 24.09 -11.11 9.86
CA ALA A 250 24.15 -10.24 11.01
C ALA A 250 25.59 -9.93 11.44
N GLY A 251 25.96 -8.65 11.61
CA GLY A 251 27.28 -8.22 12.05
C GLY A 251 28.42 -8.40 11.02
N THR A 252 28.16 -8.86 9.80
CA THR A 252 29.19 -8.89 8.74
C THR A 252 29.42 -7.49 8.19
N LYS A 253 30.63 -6.94 8.40
CA LYS A 253 31.03 -5.63 7.85
C LYS A 253 31.65 -5.76 6.46
N TYR A 254 32.23 -6.88 6.15
CA TYR A 254 32.94 -7.15 4.91
C TYR A 254 32.46 -8.45 4.26
N ARG A 255 32.51 -8.49 2.94
CA ARG A 255 32.21 -9.67 2.12
C ARG A 255 32.91 -10.94 2.58
N GLY A 256 34.21 -10.83 2.97
CA GLY A 256 35.02 -11.95 3.43
C GLY A 256 34.51 -12.59 4.71
N ASP A 257 33.81 -11.84 5.57
CA ASP A 257 33.24 -12.37 6.82
C ASP A 257 32.13 -13.37 6.53
N PHE A 258 31.20 -12.98 5.63
CA PHE A 258 30.10 -13.82 5.17
C PHE A 258 30.63 -15.11 4.48
N GLU A 259 31.60 -14.95 3.55
CA GLU A 259 32.21 -16.08 2.87
C GLU A 259 32.90 -17.06 3.83
N LYS A 260 33.56 -16.54 4.87
CA LYS A 260 34.22 -17.34 5.91
C LYS A 260 33.19 -18.08 6.75
N ARG A 261 32.11 -17.44 7.17
CA ARG A 261 31.03 -18.09 7.94
C ARG A 261 30.33 -19.17 7.13
N LEU A 262 29.98 -18.91 5.88
CA LEU A 262 29.35 -19.90 5.00
C LEU A 262 30.28 -21.10 4.75
N LYS A 263 31.59 -20.89 4.55
CA LYS A 263 32.58 -21.98 4.44
C LYS A 263 32.65 -22.80 5.72
N GLY A 264 32.60 -22.15 6.89
CA GLY A 264 32.56 -22.85 8.17
C GLY A 264 31.32 -23.75 8.27
N VAL A 265 30.13 -23.23 7.94
CA VAL A 265 28.88 -24.01 7.90
C VAL A 265 28.97 -25.21 6.96
N LEU A 266 29.51 -25.05 5.74
CA LEU A 266 29.69 -26.15 4.80
C LEU A 266 30.69 -27.20 5.33
N SER A 267 31.79 -26.75 5.89
CA SER A 267 32.80 -27.68 6.51
C SER A 267 32.25 -28.40 7.73
N PHE A 268 31.32 -27.80 8.48
CA PHE A 268 30.62 -28.49 9.56
C PHE A 268 29.70 -29.59 9.00
N LEU A 269 28.91 -29.26 7.96
CA LEU A 269 27.98 -30.20 7.33
C LEU A 269 28.75 -31.39 6.68
N GLU A 270 29.90 -31.16 6.05
CA GLU A 270 30.72 -32.22 5.47
C GLU A 270 31.20 -33.27 6.50
N LYS A 271 31.25 -32.92 7.78
CA LYS A 271 31.59 -33.81 8.87
C LYS A 271 30.41 -34.60 9.45
N GLN A 272 29.19 -34.21 9.09
CA GLN A 272 27.97 -34.89 9.57
C GLN A 272 27.64 -36.10 8.70
N GLU A 273 27.00 -37.10 9.27
CA GLU A 273 26.52 -38.25 8.51
C GLU A 273 25.24 -37.90 7.74
N ASN A 274 25.28 -37.95 6.41
CA ASN A 274 24.17 -37.75 5.50
C ASN A 274 23.37 -36.42 5.75
N PRO A 275 24.00 -35.25 5.77
CA PRO A 275 23.31 -34.00 6.03
C PRO A 275 22.46 -33.58 4.83
N ILE A 276 21.29 -32.97 5.11
CA ILE A 276 20.46 -32.25 4.14
C ILE A 276 20.44 -30.80 4.60
N LEU A 277 20.89 -29.88 3.74
CA LEU A 277 20.84 -28.44 3.99
C LEU A 277 19.58 -27.86 3.35
N PHE A 278 18.68 -27.31 4.16
CA PHE A 278 17.55 -26.54 3.68
C PHE A 278 17.90 -25.04 3.68
N ILE A 279 17.70 -24.39 2.55
CA ILE A 279 17.91 -22.95 2.37
C ILE A 279 16.60 -22.35 1.91
N ASP A 280 15.92 -21.67 2.82
CA ASP A 280 14.72 -20.91 2.47
C ASP A 280 15.11 -19.62 1.73
N GLU A 281 14.29 -19.20 0.79
CA GLU A 281 14.57 -18.05 -0.07
C GLU A 281 16.01 -18.03 -0.63
N ILE A 282 16.48 -19.15 -1.18
CA ILE A 282 17.86 -19.33 -1.66
C ILE A 282 18.32 -18.22 -2.63
N HIS A 283 17.39 -17.54 -3.27
CA HIS A 283 17.66 -16.39 -4.15
C HIS A 283 18.28 -15.21 -3.42
N THR A 284 18.01 -15.03 -2.11
CA THR A 284 18.58 -13.96 -1.29
C THR A 284 20.11 -14.07 -1.21
N ILE A 285 20.61 -15.30 -1.11
CA ILE A 285 22.04 -15.58 -1.07
C ILE A 285 22.67 -15.42 -2.46
N ILE A 286 21.95 -15.83 -3.52
CA ILE A 286 22.46 -15.81 -4.90
C ILE A 286 22.40 -14.40 -5.49
N GLY A 287 21.35 -13.63 -5.15
CA GLY A 287 21.09 -12.28 -5.69
C GLY A 287 21.76 -11.12 -4.95
N ALA A 288 22.22 -11.33 -3.74
CA ALA A 288 22.81 -10.28 -2.88
C ALA A 288 24.05 -9.58 -3.49
N GLY A 289 24.53 -10.02 -4.63
CA GLY A 289 25.71 -9.49 -5.31
C GLY A 289 25.50 -8.57 -6.48
N SER A 290 24.27 -8.36 -6.97
CA SER A 290 24.05 -7.62 -8.21
C SER A 290 23.83 -6.11 -8.06
N ALA A 291 23.50 -5.62 -6.87
CA ALA A 291 23.07 -4.23 -6.65
C ALA A 291 24.20 -3.21 -6.37
N SER A 292 25.44 -3.62 -6.09
CA SER A 292 26.53 -2.70 -5.75
C SER A 292 27.89 -3.10 -6.36
N GLY A 293 27.97 -3.23 -7.68
CA GLY A 293 29.25 -3.24 -8.41
C GLY A 293 30.29 -4.35 -8.10
N GLY A 294 29.94 -5.31 -7.27
CA GLY A 294 30.80 -6.44 -6.89
C GLY A 294 29.94 -7.64 -6.53
N SER A 295 29.65 -8.51 -7.51
CA SER A 295 28.81 -9.67 -7.30
C SER A 295 29.36 -10.57 -6.19
N LEU A 296 28.59 -10.72 -5.09
CA LEU A 296 28.72 -11.85 -4.17
C LEU A 296 28.39 -13.12 -4.96
N ASP A 297 29.39 -13.76 -5.53
CA ASP A 297 29.18 -15.02 -6.24
C ASP A 297 29.20 -16.20 -5.25
N VAL A 298 28.20 -16.18 -4.33
CA VAL A 298 27.96 -17.30 -3.40
C VAL A 298 27.74 -18.60 -4.15
N SER A 299 27.28 -18.51 -5.39
CA SER A 299 27.21 -19.65 -6.30
C SER A 299 28.54 -20.40 -6.41
N ASN A 300 29.66 -19.67 -6.38
CA ASN A 300 30.98 -20.28 -6.46
C ASN A 300 31.39 -21.04 -5.19
N LEU A 301 30.85 -20.68 -4.03
CA LEU A 301 31.07 -21.37 -2.75
C LEU A 301 30.23 -22.64 -2.62
N LEU A 302 28.97 -22.59 -3.06
CA LEU A 302 28.06 -23.73 -3.03
C LEU A 302 28.40 -24.79 -4.12
N LYS A 303 28.92 -24.37 -5.29
CA LYS A 303 29.21 -25.25 -6.42
C LYS A 303 30.08 -26.48 -6.07
N PRO A 304 31.19 -26.36 -5.30
CA PRO A 304 32.00 -27.51 -4.96
C PRO A 304 31.28 -28.53 -4.06
N ALA A 305 30.61 -28.05 -2.99
CA ALA A 305 29.91 -28.88 -2.02
C ALA A 305 28.73 -29.64 -2.67
N LEU A 306 27.92 -28.94 -3.49
CA LEU A 306 26.82 -29.55 -4.24
C LEU A 306 27.29 -30.43 -5.40
N GLY A 307 28.50 -30.19 -5.94
CA GLY A 307 29.03 -30.91 -7.10
C GLY A 307 29.56 -32.27 -6.77
N LYS A 308 30.16 -32.45 -5.59
CA LYS A 308 30.69 -33.72 -5.10
C LYS A 308 29.60 -34.67 -4.58
N GLY A 309 28.39 -34.15 -4.28
CA GLY A 309 27.28 -34.92 -3.72
C GLY A 309 27.48 -35.24 -2.22
N GLU A 310 28.43 -34.60 -1.55
CA GLU A 310 28.72 -34.76 -0.13
C GLU A 310 27.63 -34.11 0.73
N ILE A 311 27.06 -32.99 0.24
CA ILE A 311 25.95 -32.30 0.87
C ILE A 311 24.75 -32.29 -0.11
N ARG A 312 23.58 -32.71 0.35
CA ARG A 312 22.33 -32.56 -0.36
C ARG A 312 21.69 -31.24 0.06
N CYS A 313 21.12 -30.50 -0.89
CA CYS A 313 20.52 -29.20 -0.60
C CYS A 313 19.09 -29.16 -1.09
N ILE A 314 18.18 -28.70 -0.23
CA ILE A 314 16.79 -28.31 -0.58
C ILE A 314 16.77 -26.78 -0.63
N GLY A 315 16.44 -26.20 -1.76
CA GLY A 315 16.22 -24.75 -1.87
C GLY A 315 14.73 -24.41 -2.00
N SER A 316 14.33 -23.26 -1.53
CA SER A 316 13.03 -22.69 -1.84
C SER A 316 13.19 -21.34 -2.56
N THR A 317 12.24 -21.01 -3.45
CA THR A 317 12.22 -19.70 -4.15
C THR A 317 10.84 -19.45 -4.75
N THR A 318 10.58 -18.21 -5.19
CA THR A 318 9.36 -17.89 -5.93
C THR A 318 9.54 -18.09 -7.44
N PHE A 319 8.42 -18.07 -8.20
CA PHE A 319 8.50 -18.20 -9.66
C PHE A 319 9.22 -17.01 -10.30
N GLN A 320 9.10 -15.83 -9.72
CA GLN A 320 9.73 -14.61 -10.22
C GLN A 320 11.25 -14.68 -10.08
N GLU A 321 11.76 -14.99 -8.89
CA GLU A 321 13.20 -15.11 -8.62
C GLU A 321 13.81 -16.30 -9.33
N TYR A 322 13.07 -17.42 -9.48
CA TYR A 322 13.53 -18.55 -10.28
C TYR A 322 13.81 -18.12 -11.73
N ARG A 323 12.92 -17.36 -12.36
CA ARG A 323 13.13 -16.84 -13.72
C ARG A 323 14.26 -15.81 -13.79
N GLY A 324 14.34 -14.90 -12.83
CA GLY A 324 15.30 -13.80 -12.81
C GLY A 324 16.73 -14.24 -12.47
N ILE A 325 16.90 -15.12 -11.51
CA ILE A 325 18.21 -15.45 -10.93
C ILE A 325 18.68 -16.83 -11.34
N PHE A 326 17.87 -17.87 -11.17
CA PHE A 326 18.27 -19.25 -11.43
C PHE A 326 18.45 -19.57 -12.90
N ASN A 327 17.55 -19.09 -13.76
CA ASN A 327 17.67 -19.34 -15.20
C ASN A 327 18.90 -18.65 -15.82
N GLN A 328 19.32 -17.53 -15.25
CA GLN A 328 20.52 -16.82 -15.70
C GLN A 328 21.80 -17.53 -15.23
N ASN A 329 21.77 -18.21 -14.08
CA ASN A 329 22.92 -18.94 -13.57
C ASN A 329 22.88 -20.43 -13.95
N GLN A 330 23.30 -20.74 -15.19
CA GLN A 330 23.30 -22.11 -15.73
C GLN A 330 24.07 -23.10 -14.87
N ALA A 331 25.03 -22.66 -14.08
CA ALA A 331 25.85 -23.54 -13.26
C ALA A 331 25.11 -24.07 -12.04
N LEU A 332 24.18 -23.29 -11.45
CA LEU A 332 23.30 -23.73 -10.37
C LEU A 332 22.09 -24.48 -10.91
N SER A 333 21.45 -23.99 -11.97
CA SER A 333 20.25 -24.61 -12.54
C SER A 333 20.48 -26.07 -12.99
N ARG A 334 21.71 -26.41 -13.38
CA ARG A 334 22.09 -27.79 -13.72
C ARG A 334 22.21 -28.73 -12.51
N ARG A 335 22.35 -28.20 -11.30
CA ARG A 335 22.51 -28.97 -10.06
C ARG A 335 21.23 -29.15 -9.26
N PHE A 336 20.27 -28.25 -9.47
CA PHE A 336 18.98 -28.31 -8.84
C PHE A 336 17.92 -28.94 -9.76
N GLN A 337 16.97 -29.66 -9.17
CA GLN A 337 15.81 -30.19 -9.86
C GLN A 337 14.56 -29.46 -9.35
N LYS A 338 13.88 -28.76 -10.22
CA LYS A 338 12.68 -28.01 -9.92
C LYS A 338 11.52 -28.92 -9.49
N ILE A 339 10.81 -28.50 -8.44
CA ILE A 339 9.51 -29.03 -7.99
C ILE A 339 8.58 -27.80 -7.92
N ASP A 340 7.49 -27.83 -8.69
CA ASP A 340 6.50 -26.79 -8.63
C ASP A 340 5.58 -27.01 -7.41
N VAL A 341 5.49 -26.01 -6.55
CA VAL A 341 4.57 -25.98 -5.40
C VAL A 341 3.49 -24.97 -5.72
N ILE A 342 2.36 -25.50 -6.16
CA ILE A 342 1.18 -24.69 -6.54
C ILE A 342 0.27 -24.44 -5.32
N GLU A 343 -0.59 -23.44 -5.42
CA GLU A 343 -1.63 -23.19 -4.45
C GLU A 343 -2.53 -24.43 -4.29
N PRO A 344 -2.82 -24.90 -3.05
CA PRO A 344 -3.72 -26.02 -2.84
C PRO A 344 -5.14 -25.66 -3.27
N ASN A 345 -5.91 -26.67 -3.67
CA ASN A 345 -7.33 -26.49 -3.91
C ASN A 345 -8.09 -26.38 -2.56
N ASP A 346 -9.38 -26.01 -2.63
CA ASP A 346 -10.19 -25.77 -1.43
C ASP A 346 -10.30 -27.00 -0.53
N ASP A 347 -10.41 -28.21 -1.12
CA ASP A 347 -10.50 -29.48 -0.37
C ASP A 347 -9.18 -29.81 0.34
N GLU A 348 -8.04 -29.65 -0.36
CA GLU A 348 -6.70 -29.81 0.24
C GLU A 348 -6.44 -28.76 1.34
N CYS A 349 -6.92 -27.53 1.13
CA CYS A 349 -6.83 -26.48 2.13
C CYS A 349 -7.69 -26.79 3.36
N GLU A 350 -8.90 -27.34 3.18
CA GLU A 350 -9.74 -27.79 4.29
C GLU A 350 -9.07 -28.91 5.12
N GLU A 351 -8.40 -29.85 4.47
CA GLU A 351 -7.60 -30.87 5.18
C GLU A 351 -6.47 -30.24 5.99
N ILE A 352 -5.74 -29.26 5.41
CA ILE A 352 -4.65 -28.57 6.10
C ILE A 352 -5.19 -27.83 7.33
N LEU A 353 -6.23 -27.01 7.15
CA LEU A 353 -6.80 -26.20 8.23
C LEU A 353 -7.38 -27.08 9.35
N ASN A 354 -8.06 -28.15 9.02
CA ASN A 354 -8.58 -29.10 10.02
C ASN A 354 -7.45 -29.79 10.81
N GLY A 355 -6.29 -29.94 10.24
CA GLY A 355 -5.20 -30.59 10.92
C GLY A 355 -4.36 -29.67 11.80
N ILE A 356 -4.41 -28.35 11.57
CA ILE A 356 -3.71 -27.36 12.38
C ILE A 356 -4.64 -26.62 13.35
N LYS A 357 -5.97 -26.78 13.22
CA LYS A 357 -6.95 -26.04 14.01
C LYS A 357 -6.76 -26.18 15.53
N ASP A 358 -6.41 -27.38 16.00
CA ASP A 358 -6.28 -27.68 17.42
C ASP A 358 -5.23 -26.79 18.10
N ILE A 359 -4.17 -26.43 17.36
CA ILE A 359 -3.11 -25.52 17.83
C ILE A 359 -3.65 -24.11 18.06
N TYR A 360 -4.44 -23.61 17.10
CA TYR A 360 -5.06 -22.29 17.20
C TYR A 360 -6.20 -22.26 18.21
N GLU A 361 -6.94 -23.38 18.37
CA GLU A 361 -7.95 -23.55 19.39
C GLU A 361 -7.36 -23.45 20.80
N GLU A 362 -6.25 -24.13 21.04
CA GLU A 362 -5.52 -24.09 22.31
C GLU A 362 -4.93 -22.69 22.58
N TYR A 363 -4.32 -22.07 21.57
CA TYR A 363 -3.68 -20.76 21.71
C TYR A 363 -4.67 -19.62 21.99
N HIS A 364 -5.82 -19.60 21.29
CA HIS A 364 -6.84 -18.56 21.44
C HIS A 364 -7.95 -18.91 22.43
N ASP A 365 -8.00 -20.15 22.96
CA ASP A 365 -9.08 -20.67 23.81
C ASP A 365 -10.46 -20.53 23.15
N VAL A 366 -10.56 -20.96 21.88
CA VAL A 366 -11.76 -20.96 21.03
C VAL A 366 -11.99 -22.33 20.42
N GLU A 367 -13.17 -22.60 19.84
CA GLU A 367 -13.50 -23.83 19.12
C GLU A 367 -13.95 -23.46 17.70
N TYR A 368 -13.21 -23.89 16.66
CA TYR A 368 -13.60 -23.64 15.28
C TYR A 368 -14.57 -24.68 14.78
N THR A 369 -15.71 -24.23 14.26
CA THR A 369 -16.68 -25.12 13.61
C THR A 369 -16.23 -25.47 12.19
N ASN A 370 -16.66 -26.63 11.64
CA ASN A 370 -16.36 -26.97 10.26
C ASN A 370 -16.91 -25.93 9.26
N GLU A 371 -18.03 -25.27 9.61
CA GLU A 371 -18.60 -24.20 8.79
C GLU A 371 -17.73 -22.95 8.81
N SER A 372 -17.09 -22.61 9.95
CA SER A 372 -16.19 -21.48 10.01
C SER A 372 -14.93 -21.71 9.17
N ILE A 373 -14.36 -22.92 9.20
CA ILE A 373 -13.19 -23.29 8.40
C ILE A 373 -13.51 -23.21 6.90
N LYS A 374 -14.62 -23.79 6.44
CA LYS A 374 -15.05 -23.68 5.04
C LYS A 374 -15.27 -22.23 4.62
N SER A 375 -15.89 -21.45 5.49
CA SER A 375 -16.10 -20.01 5.25
C SER A 375 -14.79 -19.24 5.21
N ALA A 376 -13.79 -19.60 6.02
CA ALA A 376 -12.48 -18.97 5.99
C ALA A 376 -11.77 -19.21 4.63
N ILE A 377 -11.85 -20.42 4.09
CA ILE A 377 -11.30 -20.76 2.77
C ILE A 377 -12.02 -19.98 1.67
N GLU A 378 -13.36 -20.09 1.62
CA GLU A 378 -14.18 -19.44 0.60
C GLU A 378 -14.00 -17.93 0.58
N LEU A 379 -14.09 -17.30 1.77
CA LEU A 379 -14.01 -15.84 1.88
C LEU A 379 -12.60 -15.30 1.67
N SER A 380 -11.57 -16.02 2.14
CA SER A 380 -10.18 -15.62 1.86
C SER A 380 -9.85 -15.75 0.37
N SER A 381 -10.33 -16.80 -0.31
CA SER A 381 -10.15 -16.97 -1.76
C SER A 381 -10.86 -15.89 -2.56
N LYS A 382 -12.03 -15.44 -2.09
CA LYS A 382 -12.86 -14.46 -2.79
C LYS A 382 -12.41 -13.00 -2.58
N TYR A 383 -11.93 -12.67 -1.39
CA TYR A 383 -11.70 -11.28 -0.99
C TYR A 383 -10.25 -10.93 -0.69
N ILE A 384 -9.36 -11.93 -0.44
CA ILE A 384 -7.94 -11.72 -0.18
C ILE A 384 -7.14 -12.25 -1.38
N ASN A 385 -6.76 -11.31 -2.29
CA ASN A 385 -6.15 -11.67 -3.58
C ASN A 385 -4.65 -11.42 -3.64
N ASP A 386 -4.08 -10.79 -2.61
CA ASP A 386 -2.65 -10.47 -2.49
C ASP A 386 -1.81 -11.60 -1.90
N ARG A 387 -2.46 -12.66 -1.41
CA ARG A 387 -1.85 -13.84 -0.79
C ARG A 387 -2.45 -15.13 -1.34
N PHE A 388 -1.77 -16.25 -1.09
CA PHE A 388 -2.15 -17.57 -1.58
C PHE A 388 -2.60 -18.48 -0.44
N LEU A 389 -3.44 -19.49 -0.76
CA LEU A 389 -3.77 -20.56 0.16
C LEU A 389 -2.52 -21.45 0.40
N PRO A 390 -2.35 -22.02 1.61
CA PRO A 390 -3.25 -21.96 2.76
C PRO A 390 -3.03 -20.73 3.65
N ASP A 391 -1.95 -19.97 3.46
CA ASP A 391 -1.49 -18.89 4.34
C ASP A 391 -2.59 -17.86 4.65
N LYS A 392 -3.27 -17.34 3.60
CA LYS A 392 -4.36 -16.36 3.78
C LYS A 392 -5.55 -16.89 4.60
N ALA A 393 -5.83 -18.18 4.53
CA ALA A 393 -6.91 -18.80 5.31
C ALA A 393 -6.45 -19.10 6.74
N ILE A 394 -5.18 -19.45 6.95
CA ILE A 394 -4.56 -19.60 8.27
C ILE A 394 -4.56 -18.26 9.01
N ASP A 395 -4.07 -17.20 8.36
CA ASP A 395 -4.09 -15.84 8.94
C ASP A 395 -5.49 -15.42 9.35
N LEU A 396 -6.49 -15.75 8.53
CA LEU A 396 -7.88 -15.38 8.81
C LEU A 396 -8.45 -16.09 10.04
N ILE A 397 -8.18 -17.39 10.23
CA ILE A 397 -8.60 -18.09 11.45
C ILE A 397 -7.83 -17.59 12.67
N ASP A 398 -6.53 -17.33 12.55
CA ASP A 398 -5.70 -16.79 13.63
C ASP A 398 -6.20 -15.41 14.09
N GLU A 399 -6.44 -14.49 13.15
CA GLU A 399 -6.97 -13.15 13.46
C GLU A 399 -8.38 -13.21 14.05
N THR A 400 -9.24 -14.13 13.57
CA THR A 400 -10.58 -14.32 14.12
C THR A 400 -10.52 -14.81 15.56
N GLY A 401 -9.66 -15.79 15.85
CA GLY A 401 -9.42 -16.28 17.20
C GLY A 401 -8.95 -15.17 18.15
N ALA A 402 -7.96 -14.39 17.70
CA ALA A 402 -7.43 -13.25 18.44
C ALA A 402 -8.51 -12.18 18.74
N LEU A 403 -9.33 -11.82 17.74
CA LEU A 403 -10.42 -10.84 17.91
C LEU A 403 -11.46 -11.30 18.93
N LEU A 404 -11.83 -12.58 18.90
CA LEU A 404 -12.80 -13.14 19.83
C LEU A 404 -12.23 -13.22 21.25
N ASN A 405 -10.97 -13.58 21.39
CA ASN A 405 -10.29 -13.63 22.69
C ASN A 405 -10.18 -12.23 23.32
N ILE A 406 -9.79 -11.20 22.56
CA ILE A 406 -9.73 -9.80 23.05
C ILE A 406 -11.10 -9.29 23.51
N ASN A 407 -12.17 -9.64 22.80
CA ASN A 407 -13.54 -9.21 23.12
C ASN A 407 -14.24 -10.08 24.18
N ARG A 408 -13.54 -11.03 24.74
CA ARG A 408 -14.07 -12.00 25.71
C ARG A 408 -14.52 -11.32 27.02
N LYS A 409 -15.78 -11.48 27.36
CA LYS A 409 -16.35 -10.95 28.60
C LYS A 409 -16.48 -12.01 29.71
N ASN A 410 -16.42 -13.31 29.37
CA ASN A 410 -16.62 -14.44 30.29
C ASN A 410 -15.59 -15.55 30.00
N ASN A 411 -15.19 -16.31 31.04
CA ASN A 411 -14.23 -17.42 30.96
C ASN A 411 -14.79 -18.70 30.28
N LYS A 412 -15.68 -18.61 29.31
CA LYS A 412 -16.18 -19.77 28.55
C LYS A 412 -15.53 -19.83 27.18
N THR A 413 -15.18 -21.03 26.72
CA THR A 413 -14.70 -21.28 25.37
C THR A 413 -15.72 -20.77 24.36
N ILE A 414 -15.27 -19.98 23.40
CA ILE A 414 -16.14 -19.35 22.40
C ILE A 414 -16.11 -20.21 21.13
N LYS A 415 -17.31 -20.57 20.63
CA LYS A 415 -17.41 -21.24 19.34
C LYS A 415 -17.37 -20.22 18.22
N VAL A 416 -16.38 -20.38 17.33
CA VAL A 416 -16.23 -19.54 16.15
C VAL A 416 -17.25 -19.93 15.10
N SER A 417 -18.12 -19.00 14.75
CA SER A 417 -19.15 -19.18 13.72
C SER A 417 -18.73 -18.61 12.37
N LYS A 418 -19.47 -18.93 11.33
CA LYS A 418 -19.35 -18.32 10.01
C LYS A 418 -19.40 -16.77 10.08
N ASN A 419 -20.30 -16.22 10.89
CA ASN A 419 -20.47 -14.78 11.02
C ASN A 419 -19.23 -14.09 11.61
N ASP A 420 -18.49 -14.74 12.50
CA ASP A 420 -17.27 -14.20 13.09
C ASP A 420 -16.17 -14.08 12.04
N ILE A 421 -16.07 -15.07 11.13
CA ILE A 421 -15.18 -15.04 9.98
C ILE A 421 -15.56 -13.89 9.03
N GLU A 422 -16.86 -13.72 8.71
CA GLU A 422 -17.35 -12.63 7.87
C GLU A 422 -16.98 -11.25 8.44
N VAL A 423 -17.12 -11.06 9.75
CA VAL A 423 -16.73 -9.83 10.45
C VAL A 423 -15.22 -9.58 10.36
N THR A 424 -14.41 -10.62 10.50
CA THR A 424 -12.94 -10.49 10.41
C THR A 424 -12.52 -10.14 8.99
N VAL A 425 -13.05 -10.83 7.97
CA VAL A 425 -12.79 -10.51 6.56
C VAL A 425 -13.16 -9.05 6.26
N SER A 426 -14.32 -8.60 6.76
CA SER A 426 -14.76 -7.20 6.60
C SER A 426 -13.73 -6.20 7.12
N LYS A 427 -13.13 -6.48 8.27
CA LYS A 427 -12.10 -5.61 8.87
C LYS A 427 -10.80 -5.61 8.07
N ILE A 428 -10.33 -6.79 7.65
CA ILE A 428 -9.09 -6.95 6.86
C ILE A 428 -9.23 -6.26 5.50
N THR A 429 -10.30 -6.57 4.78
CA THR A 429 -10.51 -6.12 3.41
C THR A 429 -11.16 -4.73 3.31
N LYS A 430 -11.61 -4.17 4.45
CA LYS A 430 -12.39 -2.92 4.53
C LYS A 430 -13.68 -2.94 3.72
N ILE A 431 -14.18 -4.13 3.40
CA ILE A 431 -15.48 -4.32 2.75
C ILE A 431 -16.55 -4.30 3.85
N PRO A 432 -17.64 -3.54 3.72
CA PRO A 432 -18.69 -3.52 4.73
C PRO A 432 -19.24 -4.90 5.04
N GLU A 433 -19.44 -5.21 6.31
CA GLU A 433 -20.02 -6.49 6.78
C GLU A 433 -21.33 -6.85 6.04
N GLN A 434 -22.11 -5.82 5.71
CA GLN A 434 -23.35 -5.96 4.95
C GLN A 434 -23.16 -6.50 3.53
N SER A 435 -21.98 -6.31 2.93
CA SER A 435 -21.64 -6.81 1.59
C SER A 435 -21.16 -8.27 1.59
N ILE A 436 -20.71 -8.76 2.75
CA ILE A 436 -20.21 -10.12 2.95
C ILE A 436 -21.32 -11.04 3.47
N SER A 437 -22.22 -10.49 4.32
CA SER A 437 -23.29 -11.24 4.96
C SER A 437 -24.57 -11.34 4.10
N SER A 438 -25.45 -12.29 4.44
CA SER A 438 -26.75 -12.49 3.82
C SER A 438 -27.74 -11.31 3.92
N ASN A 439 -27.39 -10.24 4.67
CA ASN A 439 -28.16 -9.00 4.79
C ASN A 439 -28.10 -8.10 3.55
N ASP A 440 -27.21 -8.39 2.60
CA ASP A 440 -27.08 -7.67 1.32
C ASP A 440 -28.42 -7.64 0.52
N LYS A 441 -29.29 -8.61 0.74
CA LYS A 441 -30.63 -8.67 0.12
C LYS A 441 -31.50 -7.45 0.39
N LYS A 442 -31.42 -6.83 1.60
CA LYS A 442 -32.18 -5.62 1.94
C LYS A 442 -31.65 -4.37 1.24
N ASN A 443 -30.33 -4.22 1.19
CA ASN A 443 -29.70 -3.09 0.52
C ASN A 443 -29.91 -3.12 -0.99
N LEU A 444 -29.77 -4.30 -1.58
CA LEU A 444 -30.04 -4.53 -3.01
C LEU A 444 -31.51 -4.31 -3.39
N LYS A 445 -32.45 -4.62 -2.49
CA LYS A 445 -33.87 -4.37 -2.72
C LYS A 445 -34.15 -2.87 -2.84
N ASN A 446 -33.50 -2.06 -2.01
CA ASN A 446 -33.77 -0.62 -1.89
C ASN A 446 -32.80 0.25 -2.74
N ILE A 447 -31.83 -0.35 -3.45
CA ILE A 447 -30.82 0.40 -4.23
C ILE A 447 -31.45 1.36 -5.23
N LYS A 448 -32.51 0.90 -5.93
CA LYS A 448 -33.26 1.71 -6.90
C LYS A 448 -33.91 2.93 -6.24
N GLU A 449 -34.56 2.73 -5.10
CA GLU A 449 -35.23 3.81 -4.37
C GLU A 449 -34.25 4.81 -3.78
N ASN A 450 -33.15 4.32 -3.22
CA ASN A 450 -32.12 5.17 -2.64
C ASN A 450 -31.42 6.02 -3.72
N LEU A 451 -31.11 5.45 -4.89
CA LEU A 451 -30.56 6.20 -6.01
C LEU A 451 -31.55 7.25 -6.53
N LYS A 452 -32.85 6.92 -6.67
CA LYS A 452 -33.89 7.87 -7.12
C LYS A 452 -34.09 9.06 -6.17
N ARG A 453 -33.81 8.89 -4.87
CA ARG A 453 -33.90 10.01 -3.89
C ARG A 453 -32.83 11.07 -4.12
N VAL A 454 -31.72 10.71 -4.74
CA VAL A 454 -30.54 11.59 -4.87
C VAL A 454 -30.29 12.00 -6.33
N ILE A 455 -30.64 11.12 -7.27
CA ILE A 455 -30.47 11.34 -8.71
C ILE A 455 -31.84 11.63 -9.33
N PHE A 456 -32.01 12.82 -9.86
CA PHE A 456 -33.27 13.27 -10.42
C PHE A 456 -33.26 13.20 -11.94
N GLY A 457 -34.39 12.82 -12.54
CA GLY A 457 -34.62 12.84 -13.99
C GLY A 457 -33.89 11.80 -14.80
N GLN A 458 -33.29 10.80 -14.15
CA GLN A 458 -32.52 9.71 -14.80
C GLN A 458 -33.10 8.34 -14.44
N ASP A 459 -34.41 8.20 -14.40
CA ASP A 459 -35.11 7.02 -13.91
C ASP A 459 -34.74 5.74 -14.68
N LYS A 460 -34.65 5.81 -16.02
CA LYS A 460 -34.20 4.68 -16.84
C LYS A 460 -32.77 4.24 -16.50
N ALA A 461 -31.85 5.20 -16.39
CA ALA A 461 -30.45 4.94 -16.06
C ALA A 461 -30.32 4.25 -14.68
N VAL A 462 -31.03 4.77 -13.67
CA VAL A 462 -31.07 4.18 -12.32
C VAL A 462 -31.65 2.77 -12.34
N GLU A 463 -32.70 2.54 -13.12
CA GLU A 463 -33.36 1.22 -13.21
C GLU A 463 -32.46 0.18 -13.86
N THR A 464 -31.87 0.52 -15.03
CA THR A 464 -30.95 -0.36 -15.75
C THR A 464 -29.74 -0.72 -14.89
N LEU A 465 -29.10 0.28 -14.27
CA LEU A 465 -27.96 0.07 -13.38
C LEU A 465 -28.33 -0.83 -12.18
N SER A 466 -29.46 -0.55 -11.53
CA SER A 466 -29.92 -1.32 -10.38
C SER A 466 -30.20 -2.79 -10.74
N ASN A 467 -30.81 -3.04 -11.91
CA ASN A 467 -31.10 -4.39 -12.38
C ASN A 467 -29.84 -5.16 -12.73
N ALA A 468 -28.87 -4.52 -13.41
CA ALA A 468 -27.59 -5.14 -13.76
C ALA A 468 -26.77 -5.51 -12.50
N ILE A 469 -26.72 -4.64 -11.49
CA ILE A 469 -26.08 -4.95 -10.22
C ILE A 469 -26.76 -6.11 -9.49
N LYS A 470 -28.11 -6.14 -9.48
CA LYS A 470 -28.85 -7.26 -8.87
C LYS A 470 -28.55 -8.59 -9.57
N LEU A 471 -28.50 -8.59 -10.90
CA LEU A 471 -28.23 -9.77 -11.70
C LEU A 471 -26.83 -10.33 -11.41
N SER A 472 -25.84 -9.46 -11.34
CA SER A 472 -24.47 -9.83 -10.98
C SER A 472 -24.36 -10.45 -9.57
N ARG A 473 -25.05 -9.88 -8.60
CA ARG A 473 -25.01 -10.35 -7.19
C ARG A 473 -25.75 -11.67 -6.94
N VAL A 474 -26.65 -12.08 -7.82
CA VAL A 474 -27.35 -13.38 -7.71
C VAL A 474 -26.46 -14.55 -8.17
N GLY A 475 -25.27 -14.28 -8.73
CA GLY A 475 -24.35 -15.33 -9.19
C GLY A 475 -24.76 -15.97 -10.52
N LEU A 476 -25.59 -15.31 -11.31
CA LEU A 476 -25.98 -15.76 -12.66
C LEU A 476 -25.02 -15.27 -13.74
N ARG A 477 -23.79 -14.95 -13.36
CA ARG A 477 -22.75 -14.41 -14.22
C ARG A 477 -21.48 -15.27 -14.14
N ASP A 478 -20.62 -15.18 -15.15
CA ASP A 478 -19.28 -15.78 -15.15
C ASP A 478 -18.45 -15.24 -13.98
N ASP A 479 -17.93 -16.11 -13.14
CA ASP A 479 -17.11 -15.77 -11.97
C ASP A 479 -15.79 -15.06 -12.33
N ASN A 480 -15.36 -15.17 -13.58
CA ASN A 480 -14.13 -14.56 -14.10
C ASN A 480 -14.30 -13.13 -14.63
N LYS A 481 -15.47 -12.52 -14.51
CA LYS A 481 -15.73 -11.16 -15.00
C LYS A 481 -15.91 -10.15 -13.86
N THR A 482 -15.75 -8.87 -14.18
CA THR A 482 -16.07 -7.75 -13.26
C THR A 482 -17.52 -7.81 -12.78
N ILE A 483 -17.89 -7.22 -11.63
CA ILE A 483 -19.29 -7.13 -11.17
C ILE A 483 -20.19 -6.48 -12.23
N GLY A 484 -19.69 -5.49 -12.95
CA GLY A 484 -20.40 -4.83 -14.02
C GLY A 484 -19.48 -3.88 -14.78
N SER A 485 -19.65 -3.80 -16.10
CA SER A 485 -18.95 -2.89 -16.99
C SER A 485 -19.95 -2.01 -17.72
N PHE A 486 -20.06 -0.76 -17.31
CA PHE A 486 -21.09 0.17 -17.78
C PHE A 486 -20.47 1.34 -18.54
N LEU A 487 -21.09 1.69 -19.66
CA LEU A 487 -20.77 2.92 -20.39
C LEU A 487 -21.91 3.94 -20.21
N PHE A 488 -21.63 5.07 -19.56
CA PHE A 488 -22.57 6.16 -19.35
C PHE A 488 -22.39 7.19 -20.46
N THR A 489 -23.40 7.34 -21.29
CA THR A 489 -23.41 8.28 -22.41
C THR A 489 -24.37 9.45 -22.15
N GLY A 490 -24.09 10.61 -22.66
CA GLY A 490 -25.01 11.76 -22.55
C GLY A 490 -24.32 13.10 -22.30
N PRO A 491 -25.10 14.20 -22.23
CA PRO A 491 -24.56 15.54 -22.06
C PRO A 491 -23.72 15.74 -20.81
N THR A 492 -22.90 16.78 -20.80
CA THR A 492 -22.14 17.17 -19.61
C THR A 492 -23.09 17.67 -18.51
N GLY A 493 -22.78 17.40 -17.24
CA GLY A 493 -23.51 17.95 -16.10
C GLY A 493 -24.90 17.36 -15.84
N VAL A 494 -25.27 16.22 -16.43
CA VAL A 494 -26.57 15.55 -16.20
C VAL A 494 -26.54 14.50 -15.07
N GLY A 495 -25.40 14.30 -14.43
CA GLY A 495 -25.30 13.43 -13.24
C GLY A 495 -24.54 12.13 -13.42
N LYS A 496 -23.82 11.89 -14.53
CA LYS A 496 -23.04 10.65 -14.78
C LYS A 496 -22.03 10.33 -13.67
N THR A 497 -21.22 11.30 -13.29
CA THR A 497 -20.22 11.14 -12.20
C THR A 497 -20.90 11.06 -10.82
N GLU A 498 -22.01 11.79 -10.63
CA GLU A 498 -22.75 11.79 -9.35
C GLU A 498 -23.40 10.43 -9.07
N ILE A 499 -23.97 9.74 -10.08
CA ILE A 499 -24.56 8.42 -9.88
C ILE A 499 -23.50 7.39 -9.46
N SER A 500 -22.27 7.48 -9.99
CA SER A 500 -21.15 6.63 -9.61
C SER A 500 -20.75 6.85 -8.16
N LYS A 501 -20.72 8.11 -7.73
CA LYS A 501 -20.45 8.47 -6.34
C LYS A 501 -21.55 7.99 -5.39
N GLN A 502 -22.79 8.22 -5.73
CA GLN A 502 -23.92 7.77 -4.91
C GLN A 502 -24.04 6.26 -4.85
N LEU A 503 -23.68 5.57 -5.93
CA LEU A 503 -23.61 4.11 -5.94
C LEU A 503 -22.58 3.59 -4.95
N SER A 504 -21.37 4.18 -4.92
CA SER A 504 -20.32 3.79 -3.97
C SER A 504 -20.76 4.05 -2.52
N GLU A 505 -21.39 5.17 -2.24
CA GLU A 505 -21.92 5.51 -0.90
C GLU A 505 -23.03 4.55 -0.45
N ILE A 506 -23.97 4.18 -1.33
CA ILE A 506 -25.08 3.24 -1.02
C ILE A 506 -24.57 1.82 -0.80
N LEU A 507 -23.60 1.38 -1.62
CA LEU A 507 -22.98 0.06 -1.46
C LEU A 507 -21.95 0.02 -0.32
N GLY A 508 -21.53 1.19 0.19
CA GLY A 508 -20.51 1.31 1.23
C GLY A 508 -19.12 0.87 0.77
N ILE A 509 -18.79 1.07 -0.52
CA ILE A 509 -17.52 0.70 -1.13
C ILE A 509 -16.80 1.96 -1.65
N ASP A 510 -15.48 1.85 -1.83
CA ASP A 510 -14.66 2.98 -2.29
C ASP A 510 -15.00 3.41 -3.73
N LEU A 511 -14.86 4.70 -4.02
CA LEU A 511 -14.88 5.24 -5.37
C LEU A 511 -13.45 5.57 -5.81
N VAL A 512 -12.95 4.82 -6.77
CA VAL A 512 -11.67 5.08 -7.44
C VAL A 512 -11.95 5.77 -8.76
N ARG A 513 -11.43 6.99 -8.93
CA ARG A 513 -11.67 7.81 -10.13
C ARG A 513 -10.40 8.13 -10.85
N PHE A 514 -10.39 7.92 -12.17
CA PHE A 514 -9.37 8.40 -13.10
C PHE A 514 -10.01 9.30 -14.15
N ASP A 515 -9.43 10.47 -14.36
CA ASP A 515 -9.80 11.37 -15.45
C ASP A 515 -8.98 11.01 -16.69
N MET A 516 -9.63 10.53 -17.72
CA MET A 516 -8.93 10.03 -18.91
C MET A 516 -8.31 11.15 -19.76
N SER A 517 -8.64 12.41 -19.49
CA SER A 517 -7.96 13.55 -20.09
C SER A 517 -6.47 13.65 -19.70
N GLU A 518 -6.07 13.05 -18.56
CA GLU A 518 -4.67 12.96 -18.14
C GLU A 518 -3.89 11.85 -18.88
N TYR A 519 -4.59 10.97 -19.60
CA TYR A 519 -4.04 9.76 -20.23
C TYR A 519 -4.24 9.76 -21.74
N MET A 520 -4.13 10.92 -22.37
CA MET A 520 -4.24 11.10 -23.82
C MET A 520 -2.99 10.63 -24.59
N GLU A 521 -1.83 10.69 -23.95
CA GLU A 521 -0.56 10.39 -24.58
C GLU A 521 -0.05 8.99 -24.20
N ARG A 522 0.65 8.32 -25.10
CA ARG A 522 1.14 6.96 -24.90
C ARG A 522 2.04 6.80 -23.66
N HIS A 523 2.85 7.79 -23.36
CA HIS A 523 3.72 7.72 -22.18
C HIS A 523 2.95 7.82 -20.85
N THR A 524 1.76 8.46 -20.85
CA THR A 524 0.93 8.53 -19.66
C THR A 524 0.17 7.22 -19.40
N VAL A 525 -0.10 6.41 -20.44
CA VAL A 525 -0.66 5.06 -20.29
C VAL A 525 0.28 4.16 -19.48
N SER A 526 1.61 4.29 -19.69
CA SER A 526 2.58 3.55 -18.89
C SER A 526 2.53 3.86 -17.40
N ARG A 527 2.00 5.01 -16.98
CA ARG A 527 1.75 5.31 -15.56
C ARG A 527 0.58 4.54 -14.98
N LEU A 528 -0.42 4.16 -15.82
CA LEU A 528 -1.55 3.35 -15.36
C LEU A 528 -1.19 1.90 -15.11
N ILE A 529 -0.33 1.30 -15.94
CA ILE A 529 0.00 -0.13 -15.91
C ILE A 529 1.47 -0.41 -15.58
N GLY A 530 2.24 0.60 -15.19
CA GLY A 530 3.68 0.51 -14.93
C GLY A 530 4.52 0.72 -16.20
N ALA A 531 5.76 1.19 -16.03
CA ALA A 531 6.71 1.36 -17.12
C ALA A 531 7.30 -0.01 -17.54
N PRO A 532 7.59 -0.24 -18.85
CA PRO A 532 8.27 -1.45 -19.28
C PRO A 532 9.71 -1.54 -18.71
N PRO A 533 10.28 -2.74 -18.57
CA PRO A 533 11.65 -2.93 -18.16
C PRO A 533 12.64 -2.08 -18.98
N GLY A 534 13.54 -1.38 -18.29
CA GLY A 534 14.54 -0.51 -18.92
C GLY A 534 14.15 0.96 -19.07
N TYR A 535 12.92 1.36 -18.70
CA TYR A 535 12.50 2.75 -18.66
C TYR A 535 12.57 3.31 -17.23
N VAL A 536 12.75 4.64 -17.12
CA VAL A 536 12.76 5.34 -15.83
C VAL A 536 11.41 5.16 -15.13
N GLY A 537 11.41 4.69 -13.87
CA GLY A 537 10.21 4.42 -13.11
C GLY A 537 9.67 2.97 -13.23
N PHE A 538 10.44 2.03 -13.81
CA PHE A 538 10.07 0.62 -13.87
C PHE A 538 9.76 0.00 -12.49
N ASP A 539 10.47 0.42 -11.43
CA ASP A 539 10.25 -0.07 -10.07
C ASP A 539 8.92 0.43 -9.45
N GLN A 540 8.27 1.40 -10.10
CA GLN A 540 6.95 1.89 -9.67
C GLN A 540 5.85 1.07 -10.34
N GLY A 541 4.95 0.51 -9.54
CA GLY A 541 3.77 -0.19 -10.05
C GLY A 541 2.84 0.74 -10.85
N GLY A 542 1.89 0.16 -11.58
CA GLY A 542 0.87 0.94 -12.29
C GLY A 542 -0.13 1.57 -11.33
N LEU A 543 -0.49 2.83 -11.54
CA LEU A 543 -1.45 3.54 -10.69
C LEU A 543 -2.82 2.84 -10.63
N LEU A 544 -3.27 2.28 -11.74
CA LEU A 544 -4.54 1.54 -11.81
C LEU A 544 -4.45 0.23 -11.02
N THR A 545 -3.38 -0.53 -11.23
CA THR A 545 -3.19 -1.82 -10.56
C THR A 545 -2.98 -1.64 -9.05
N GLU A 546 -2.21 -0.63 -8.62
CA GLU A 546 -2.04 -0.29 -7.21
C GLU A 546 -3.33 0.16 -6.54
N ALA A 547 -4.14 0.98 -7.22
CA ALA A 547 -5.41 1.45 -6.69
C ALA A 547 -6.39 0.27 -6.45
N ILE A 548 -6.44 -0.70 -7.37
CA ILE A 548 -7.30 -1.89 -7.24
C ILE A 548 -6.77 -2.84 -6.17
N VAL A 549 -5.47 -3.03 -6.05
CA VAL A 549 -4.89 -3.82 -4.96
C VAL A 549 -5.21 -3.20 -3.59
N LYS A 550 -5.20 -1.86 -3.50
CA LYS A 550 -5.54 -1.14 -2.27
C LYS A 550 -7.04 -1.20 -1.93
N SER A 551 -7.90 -1.17 -2.95
CA SER A 551 -9.35 -1.20 -2.83
C SER A 551 -9.93 -2.24 -3.80
N PRO A 552 -9.84 -3.56 -3.47
CA PRO A 552 -10.24 -4.64 -4.37
C PRO A 552 -11.75 -4.66 -4.66
N HIS A 553 -12.55 -4.07 -3.79
CA HIS A 553 -14.00 -3.93 -3.94
C HIS A 553 -14.34 -2.45 -4.03
N CYS A 554 -14.49 -1.94 -5.24
CA CYS A 554 -14.71 -0.52 -5.48
C CYS A 554 -15.58 -0.26 -6.71
N VAL A 555 -16.06 0.98 -6.81
CA VAL A 555 -16.54 1.54 -8.07
C VAL A 555 -15.36 2.21 -8.76
N LEU A 556 -14.93 1.66 -9.89
CA LEU A 556 -13.89 2.24 -10.73
C LEU A 556 -14.55 3.13 -11.78
N LEU A 557 -14.34 4.43 -11.67
CA LEU A 557 -14.86 5.43 -12.58
C LEU A 557 -13.74 5.94 -13.51
N LEU A 558 -13.87 5.68 -14.81
CA LEU A 558 -13.04 6.25 -15.86
C LEU A 558 -13.83 7.37 -16.52
N ASP A 559 -13.52 8.61 -16.17
CA ASP A 559 -14.25 9.79 -16.63
C ASP A 559 -13.70 10.29 -17.97
N GLU A 560 -14.57 10.66 -18.91
CA GLU A 560 -14.25 11.15 -20.25
C GLU A 560 -13.39 10.16 -21.09
N ILE A 561 -13.84 8.90 -21.15
CA ILE A 561 -13.11 7.79 -21.79
C ILE A 561 -12.74 8.05 -23.27
N GLU A 562 -13.52 8.91 -23.96
CA GLU A 562 -13.25 9.34 -25.33
C GLU A 562 -11.93 10.09 -25.50
N LYS A 563 -11.37 10.63 -24.43
CA LYS A 563 -10.08 11.33 -24.46
C LYS A 563 -8.89 10.39 -24.23
N ALA A 564 -9.15 9.17 -23.82
CA ALA A 564 -8.10 8.19 -23.52
C ALA A 564 -7.31 7.78 -24.78
N HIS A 565 -6.03 7.49 -24.59
CA HIS A 565 -5.22 6.88 -25.66
C HIS A 565 -5.79 5.49 -26.05
N PRO A 566 -5.77 5.11 -27.34
CA PRO A 566 -6.31 3.83 -27.82
C PRO A 566 -5.82 2.59 -27.08
N ASP A 567 -4.59 2.58 -26.58
CA ASP A 567 -4.02 1.45 -25.82
C ASP A 567 -4.79 1.16 -24.53
N ILE A 568 -5.49 2.15 -23.95
CA ILE A 568 -6.31 1.96 -22.75
C ILE A 568 -7.50 1.06 -23.04
N PHE A 569 -8.09 1.14 -24.23
CA PHE A 569 -9.19 0.24 -24.61
C PHE A 569 -8.75 -1.23 -24.64
N ASN A 570 -7.51 -1.51 -25.07
CA ASN A 570 -6.96 -2.87 -25.07
C ASN A 570 -6.77 -3.40 -23.64
N ILE A 571 -6.36 -2.53 -22.71
CA ILE A 571 -6.24 -2.87 -21.28
C ILE A 571 -7.63 -3.18 -20.70
N LEU A 572 -8.61 -2.34 -21.01
CA LEU A 572 -9.98 -2.53 -20.52
C LEU A 572 -10.64 -3.78 -21.10
N LEU A 573 -10.34 -4.18 -22.34
CA LEU A 573 -10.79 -5.46 -22.89
C LEU A 573 -10.29 -6.63 -22.03
N GLN A 574 -9.03 -6.63 -21.65
CA GLN A 574 -8.48 -7.67 -20.77
C GLN A 574 -9.17 -7.68 -19.41
N VAL A 575 -9.42 -6.51 -18.82
CA VAL A 575 -10.14 -6.37 -17.54
C VAL A 575 -11.57 -6.93 -17.64
N MET A 576 -12.30 -6.59 -18.71
CA MET A 576 -13.69 -7.04 -18.88
C MET A 576 -13.82 -8.53 -19.20
N ASP A 577 -12.82 -9.12 -19.89
CA ASP A 577 -12.86 -10.53 -20.30
C ASP A 577 -12.36 -11.48 -19.20
N ALA A 578 -11.22 -11.15 -18.59
CA ALA A 578 -10.55 -12.04 -17.64
C ALA A 578 -10.74 -11.60 -16.17
N GLY A 579 -11.34 -10.43 -15.91
CA GLY A 579 -11.48 -9.90 -14.56
C GLY A 579 -10.14 -9.64 -13.85
N GLN A 580 -9.03 -9.64 -14.60
CA GLN A 580 -7.68 -9.49 -14.08
C GLN A 580 -6.83 -8.65 -15.02
N LEU A 581 -5.89 -7.91 -14.47
CA LEU A 581 -4.90 -7.16 -15.21
C LEU A 581 -3.51 -7.48 -14.67
N THR A 582 -2.59 -7.80 -15.56
CA THR A 582 -1.17 -7.97 -15.20
C THR A 582 -0.41 -6.72 -15.61
N ASP A 583 0.24 -6.07 -14.65
CA ASP A 583 1.09 -4.91 -14.94
C ASP A 583 2.41 -5.31 -15.60
N ASN A 584 3.18 -4.31 -16.04
CA ASN A 584 4.47 -4.56 -16.69
C ASN A 584 5.53 -5.16 -15.75
N ASN A 585 5.30 -5.11 -14.43
CA ASN A 585 6.15 -5.74 -13.40
C ASN A 585 5.75 -7.21 -13.15
N GLY A 586 4.70 -7.70 -13.81
CA GLY A 586 4.18 -9.05 -13.65
C GLY A 586 3.21 -9.21 -12.47
N ARG A 587 2.86 -8.11 -11.78
CA ARG A 587 1.89 -8.14 -10.68
C ARG A 587 0.48 -8.24 -11.24
N LYS A 588 -0.28 -9.21 -10.75
CA LYS A 588 -1.69 -9.40 -11.12
C LYS A 588 -2.60 -8.62 -10.18
N SER A 589 -3.53 -7.87 -10.74
CA SER A 589 -4.59 -7.16 -10.02
C SER A 589 -5.94 -7.75 -10.40
N ASP A 590 -6.79 -7.99 -9.41
CA ASP A 590 -8.09 -8.64 -9.56
C ASP A 590 -9.21 -7.60 -9.63
N PHE A 591 -9.96 -7.63 -10.71
CA PHE A 591 -11.09 -6.73 -10.98
C PHE A 591 -12.46 -7.44 -10.84
N ARG A 592 -12.51 -8.71 -10.45
CA ARG A 592 -13.76 -9.49 -10.35
C ARG A 592 -14.77 -8.88 -9.37
N ASN A 593 -14.27 -8.18 -8.34
CA ASN A 593 -15.10 -7.47 -7.36
C ASN A 593 -15.26 -5.96 -7.66
N VAL A 594 -14.89 -5.50 -8.85
CA VAL A 594 -14.95 -4.09 -9.26
C VAL A 594 -16.19 -3.83 -10.11
N ILE A 595 -16.85 -2.70 -9.86
CA ILE A 595 -17.88 -2.14 -10.74
C ILE A 595 -17.19 -1.11 -11.63
N LEU A 596 -17.02 -1.44 -12.91
CA LEU A 596 -16.39 -0.56 -13.89
C LEU A 596 -17.41 0.37 -14.52
N ILE A 597 -17.23 1.67 -14.36
CA ILE A 597 -18.08 2.71 -14.96
C ILE A 597 -17.19 3.61 -15.83
N MET A 598 -17.56 3.74 -17.08
CA MET A 598 -16.92 4.65 -18.02
C MET A 598 -17.90 5.73 -18.42
N THR A 599 -17.47 7.00 -18.45
CA THR A 599 -18.36 8.10 -18.91
C THR A 599 -17.88 8.65 -20.23
N THR A 600 -18.81 9.07 -21.08
CA THR A 600 -18.52 9.77 -22.34
C THR A 600 -19.55 10.86 -22.62
N ASN A 601 -19.08 11.91 -23.24
CA ASN A 601 -19.93 13.02 -23.72
C ASN A 601 -20.28 12.90 -25.20
N ILE A 602 -19.76 11.89 -25.90
CA ILE A 602 -20.03 11.66 -27.34
C ILE A 602 -21.50 11.30 -27.55
N GLY A 603 -22.05 11.80 -28.64
CA GLY A 603 -23.46 11.68 -28.95
C GLY A 603 -24.30 12.86 -28.49
N ALA A 604 -23.91 13.55 -27.41
CA ALA A 604 -24.64 14.73 -26.93
C ALA A 604 -24.38 15.97 -27.78
N GLU A 605 -23.15 16.14 -28.31
CA GLU A 605 -22.80 17.27 -29.20
C GLU A 605 -23.57 17.25 -30.52
N LEU A 606 -23.93 16.08 -31.03
CA LEU A 606 -24.73 15.93 -32.23
C LEU A 606 -26.19 16.22 -32.01
N LEU A 607 -26.71 15.92 -30.80
CA LEU A 607 -28.07 16.25 -30.38
C LEU A 607 -28.24 17.78 -30.21
N SER A 608 -27.18 18.52 -29.87
CA SER A 608 -27.22 19.97 -29.69
C SER A 608 -27.10 20.74 -31.02
N LYS A 609 -26.37 20.20 -32.02
CA LYS A 609 -26.11 20.91 -33.29
C LYS A 609 -27.24 20.87 -34.30
N ARG A 610 -28.27 20.03 -34.13
CA ARG A 610 -29.36 19.82 -35.10
C ARG A 610 -30.73 20.40 -34.77
N ASN A 611 -30.87 21.30 -33.80
CA ASN A 611 -32.11 22.01 -33.54
C ASN A 611 -32.47 23.10 -34.59
N ILE A 612 -31.86 23.07 -35.77
CA ILE A 612 -32.16 23.96 -36.86
C ILE A 612 -32.61 23.12 -38.08
N GLY A 613 -33.89 22.67 -38.07
CA GLY A 613 -34.57 22.12 -39.25
C GLY A 613 -35.14 20.70 -39.08
N PHE A 614 -36.46 20.62 -39.09
CA PHE A 614 -37.37 19.50 -39.41
C PHE A 614 -36.79 18.09 -39.64
N ALA A 615 -36.72 17.25 -38.59
CA ALA A 615 -36.99 15.80 -38.63
C ALA A 615 -36.77 15.17 -37.24
N GLU A 616 -37.82 14.70 -36.60
CA GLU A 616 -37.81 14.09 -35.24
C GLU A 616 -37.37 12.61 -35.19
N ALA A 617 -37.02 11.98 -36.32
CA ALA A 617 -36.89 10.50 -36.38
C ALA A 617 -35.45 9.94 -36.49
N SER A 618 -34.39 10.76 -36.39
CA SER A 618 -33.03 10.28 -36.67
C SER A 618 -32.00 10.40 -35.49
N ASN A 619 -32.40 10.91 -34.33
CA ASN A 619 -31.47 11.37 -33.30
C ASN A 619 -30.77 10.23 -32.53
N GLU A 620 -31.43 9.11 -32.29
CA GLU A 620 -30.81 7.95 -31.61
C GLU A 620 -29.82 7.19 -32.50
N SER A 621 -30.09 7.15 -33.84
CA SER A 621 -29.20 6.48 -34.79
C SER A 621 -27.86 7.20 -34.96
N ASP A 622 -27.83 8.52 -34.90
CA ASP A 622 -26.63 9.34 -35.13
C ASP A 622 -25.71 9.33 -33.86
N ALA A 623 -26.27 9.33 -32.67
CA ALA A 623 -25.55 9.15 -31.42
C ALA A 623 -24.89 7.75 -31.36
N MET A 624 -25.65 6.73 -31.77
CA MET A 624 -25.17 5.35 -31.86
C MET A 624 -24.07 5.19 -32.94
N GLN A 625 -24.19 5.87 -34.09
CA GLN A 625 -23.14 5.87 -35.12
C GLN A 625 -21.84 6.50 -34.62
N SER A 626 -21.90 7.56 -33.82
CA SER A 626 -20.70 8.20 -33.25
C SER A 626 -20.00 7.31 -32.22
N LEU A 627 -20.77 6.62 -31.37
CA LEU A 627 -20.27 5.59 -30.47
C LEU A 627 -19.64 4.43 -31.28
N ASN A 628 -20.26 4.02 -32.38
CA ASN A 628 -19.77 2.96 -33.26
C ASN A 628 -18.43 3.32 -33.97
N ARG A 629 -18.16 4.60 -34.18
CA ARG A 629 -16.88 5.07 -34.75
C ARG A 629 -15.75 5.10 -33.75
N LEU A 630 -16.05 5.40 -32.49
CA LEU A 630 -15.03 5.50 -31.44
C LEU A 630 -14.71 4.15 -30.81
N PHE A 631 -15.72 3.37 -30.51
CA PHE A 631 -15.57 2.09 -29.82
C PHE A 631 -15.67 0.92 -30.81
N SER A 632 -14.66 0.07 -30.84
CA SER A 632 -14.66 -1.12 -31.67
C SER A 632 -15.89 -2.03 -31.33
N PRO A 633 -16.38 -2.82 -32.29
CA PRO A 633 -17.45 -3.79 -32.02
C PRO A 633 -17.09 -4.74 -30.87
N GLU A 634 -15.81 -5.11 -30.78
CA GLU A 634 -15.31 -5.99 -29.72
C GLU A 634 -15.46 -5.34 -28.35
N PHE A 635 -15.05 -4.07 -28.18
CA PHE A 635 -15.20 -3.35 -26.92
C PHE A 635 -16.66 -3.22 -26.49
N ARG A 636 -17.57 -2.89 -27.44
CA ARG A 636 -19.00 -2.74 -27.15
C ARG A 636 -19.66 -4.03 -26.73
N ASN A 637 -19.25 -5.18 -27.30
CA ASN A 637 -19.80 -6.49 -26.96
C ASN A 637 -19.33 -6.99 -25.57
N ARG A 638 -18.34 -6.33 -24.96
CA ARG A 638 -17.88 -6.63 -23.58
C ARG A 638 -18.55 -5.79 -22.52
N LEU A 639 -19.23 -4.71 -22.93
CA LEU A 639 -20.04 -3.91 -22.01
C LEU A 639 -21.29 -4.70 -21.60
N ASP A 640 -21.61 -4.68 -20.31
CA ASP A 640 -22.87 -5.23 -19.83
C ASP A 640 -24.05 -4.38 -20.25
N GLU A 641 -23.90 -3.05 -20.15
CA GLU A 641 -24.94 -2.12 -20.54
C GLU A 641 -24.35 -0.76 -20.96
N THR A 642 -24.97 -0.16 -21.98
CA THR A 642 -24.75 1.24 -22.34
C THR A 642 -25.95 2.06 -21.83
N ILE A 643 -25.69 2.92 -20.85
CA ILE A 643 -26.73 3.66 -20.13
C ILE A 643 -26.74 5.10 -20.63
N GLN A 644 -27.85 5.50 -21.26
CA GLN A 644 -28.03 6.84 -21.79
C GLN A 644 -28.63 7.78 -20.74
N PHE A 645 -27.98 8.93 -20.55
CA PHE A 645 -28.45 10.03 -19.73
C PHE A 645 -29.07 11.10 -20.59
N ASN A 646 -30.27 11.57 -20.23
CA ASN A 646 -31.01 12.56 -20.95
C ASN A 646 -30.74 13.98 -20.43
N TYR A 647 -31.11 15.01 -21.23
CA TYR A 647 -31.13 16.37 -20.76
C TYR A 647 -32.09 16.53 -19.58
N LEU A 648 -31.78 17.48 -18.71
CA LEU A 648 -32.59 17.74 -17.51
C LEU A 648 -33.79 18.63 -17.84
N ASP A 649 -34.96 18.17 -17.50
CA ASP A 649 -36.19 18.97 -17.61
C ASP A 649 -36.26 20.08 -16.55
N LYS A 650 -37.05 21.13 -16.80
CA LYS A 650 -37.18 22.28 -15.87
C LYS A 650 -37.58 21.85 -14.46
N THR A 651 -38.44 20.85 -14.31
CA THR A 651 -38.88 20.30 -13.02
C THR A 651 -37.73 19.62 -12.27
N VAL A 652 -36.87 18.91 -13.00
CA VAL A 652 -35.66 18.24 -12.47
C VAL A 652 -34.64 19.27 -12.04
N ILE A 653 -34.45 20.35 -12.84
CA ILE A 653 -33.52 21.44 -12.51
C ILE A 653 -33.93 22.09 -11.18
N LEU A 654 -35.22 22.35 -10.95
CA LEU A 654 -35.72 22.87 -9.69
C LEU A 654 -35.42 21.97 -8.50
N SER A 655 -35.57 20.65 -8.68
CA SER A 655 -35.22 19.65 -7.64
C SER A 655 -33.71 19.64 -7.33
N ILE A 656 -32.86 19.85 -8.34
CA ILE A 656 -31.41 19.97 -8.16
C ILE A 656 -31.07 21.26 -7.40
N VAL A 657 -31.71 22.38 -7.69
CA VAL A 657 -31.56 23.65 -6.93
C VAL A 657 -31.90 23.41 -5.46
N ASP A 658 -33.02 22.74 -5.19
CA ASP A 658 -33.46 22.43 -3.82
C ASP A 658 -32.45 21.56 -3.09
N LYS A 659 -31.88 20.54 -3.75
CA LYS A 659 -30.78 19.72 -3.22
C LYS A 659 -29.56 20.58 -2.83
N PHE A 660 -29.14 21.52 -3.68
CA PHE A 660 -28.01 22.40 -3.38
C PHE A 660 -28.29 23.35 -2.22
N LEU A 661 -29.51 23.87 -2.15
CA LEU A 661 -29.94 24.73 -1.05
C LEU A 661 -30.05 23.97 0.27
N THR A 662 -30.55 22.74 0.25
CA THR A 662 -30.57 21.85 1.43
C THR A 662 -29.13 21.52 1.91
N LYS A 663 -28.20 21.26 0.98
CA LYS A 663 -26.78 21.06 1.32
C LYS A 663 -26.19 22.35 1.93
N LEU A 664 -26.55 23.52 1.44
CA LEU A 664 -26.13 24.79 2.02
C LEU A 664 -26.71 24.99 3.42
N GLN A 665 -28.01 24.68 3.61
CA GLN A 665 -28.67 24.75 4.92
C GLN A 665 -27.95 23.86 5.95
N ALA A 666 -27.63 22.61 5.61
CA ALA A 666 -26.90 21.69 6.49
C ALA A 666 -25.49 22.21 6.88
N GLN A 667 -24.85 23.04 6.04
CA GLN A 667 -23.59 23.71 6.39
C GLN A 667 -23.81 24.87 7.38
N LEU A 668 -24.94 25.56 7.27
CA LEU A 668 -25.28 26.71 8.10
C LEU A 668 -25.89 26.31 9.44
N ASP A 669 -26.53 25.15 9.52
CA ASP A 669 -27.06 24.58 10.78
C ASP A 669 -25.95 24.46 11.83
N LYS A 670 -24.71 24.15 11.41
CA LYS A 670 -23.52 24.13 12.29
C LYS A 670 -23.22 25.50 12.92
N ARG A 671 -23.78 26.57 12.39
CA ARG A 671 -23.63 27.95 12.87
C ARG A 671 -24.93 28.54 13.42
N ASN A 672 -25.97 27.73 13.58
CA ASN A 672 -27.30 28.10 14.03
C ASN A 672 -27.96 29.19 13.13
N VAL A 673 -27.75 29.09 11.81
CA VAL A 673 -28.31 30.00 10.82
C VAL A 673 -29.27 29.23 9.92
N GLU A 674 -30.49 29.73 9.81
CA GLU A 674 -31.53 29.21 8.93
C GLU A 674 -31.71 30.11 7.71
N ILE A 675 -31.76 29.49 6.51
CA ILE A 675 -32.07 30.22 5.26
C ILE A 675 -33.50 29.89 4.81
N VAL A 676 -34.31 30.91 4.67
CA VAL A 676 -35.65 30.82 4.04
C VAL A 676 -35.58 31.34 2.62
N VAL A 677 -35.82 30.48 1.64
CA VAL A 677 -35.68 30.80 0.21
C VAL A 677 -37.07 30.94 -0.41
N SER A 678 -37.37 32.07 -1.09
CA SER A 678 -38.63 32.23 -1.82
C SER A 678 -38.63 31.43 -3.15
N LYS A 679 -39.81 31.03 -3.64
CA LYS A 679 -39.93 30.35 -4.95
C LYS A 679 -39.29 31.14 -6.08
N LYS A 680 -39.41 32.49 -6.06
CA LYS A 680 -38.78 33.36 -7.07
C LYS A 680 -37.26 33.20 -7.12
N VAL A 681 -36.59 32.98 -5.99
CA VAL A 681 -35.16 32.76 -5.93
C VAL A 681 -34.79 31.37 -6.50
N ILE A 682 -35.59 30.33 -6.22
CA ILE A 682 -35.40 29.00 -6.77
C ILE A 682 -35.49 29.01 -8.29
N ASP A 683 -36.54 29.66 -8.84
CA ASP A 683 -36.73 29.84 -10.29
C ASP A 683 -35.56 30.64 -10.91
N TRP A 684 -35.15 31.73 -10.25
CA TRP A 684 -34.02 32.55 -10.70
C TRP A 684 -32.71 31.80 -10.73
N ILE A 685 -32.42 30.95 -9.71
CA ILE A 685 -31.22 30.10 -9.69
C ILE A 685 -31.32 29.07 -10.82
N ALA A 686 -32.49 28.47 -11.05
CA ALA A 686 -32.69 27.49 -12.11
C ALA A 686 -32.47 28.10 -13.51
N GLU A 687 -32.90 29.33 -13.75
CA GLU A 687 -32.78 30.01 -15.05
C GLU A 687 -31.34 30.51 -15.31
N ASN A 688 -30.64 31.02 -14.29
CA ASN A 688 -29.32 31.62 -14.46
C ASN A 688 -28.18 30.67 -14.12
N GLY A 689 -28.43 29.60 -13.34
CA GLY A 689 -27.42 28.61 -12.93
C GLY A 689 -27.37 27.39 -13.84
N TYR A 690 -28.34 27.18 -14.72
CA TYR A 690 -28.36 26.06 -15.66
C TYR A 690 -27.93 26.52 -17.06
N ASP A 691 -27.06 25.75 -17.67
CA ASP A 691 -26.60 25.92 -19.04
C ASP A 691 -26.91 24.65 -19.86
N LYS A 692 -27.40 24.79 -21.10
CA LYS A 692 -27.77 23.62 -21.93
C LYS A 692 -26.57 22.74 -22.31
N GLU A 693 -25.39 23.32 -22.45
CA GLU A 693 -24.17 22.60 -22.85
C GLU A 693 -23.43 22.04 -21.64
N MET A 694 -23.41 22.79 -20.52
CA MET A 694 -22.69 22.42 -19.30
C MET A 694 -23.59 21.73 -18.25
N GLY A 695 -24.90 21.66 -18.49
CA GLY A 695 -25.88 21.07 -17.57
C GLY A 695 -25.99 21.80 -16.24
N ALA A 696 -26.09 21.06 -15.15
CA ALA A 696 -26.18 21.63 -13.81
C ALA A 696 -24.79 21.96 -13.20
N ARG A 697 -23.66 21.74 -13.92
CA ARG A 697 -22.31 21.98 -13.43
C ARG A 697 -22.05 23.44 -13.01
N PRO A 698 -22.54 24.49 -13.73
CA PRO A 698 -22.36 25.87 -13.33
C PRO A 698 -23.17 26.28 -12.08
N MET A 699 -24.21 25.53 -11.74
CA MET A 699 -25.18 25.90 -10.68
C MET A 699 -24.53 26.00 -9.30
N GLU A 700 -23.61 25.07 -8.93
CA GLU A 700 -22.91 25.15 -7.66
C GLU A 700 -22.00 26.37 -7.57
N ARG A 701 -21.36 26.75 -8.67
CA ARG A 701 -20.56 27.97 -8.78
C ARG A 701 -21.43 29.20 -8.70
N PHE A 702 -22.59 29.20 -9.35
CA PHE A 702 -23.56 30.29 -9.32
C PHE A 702 -24.08 30.52 -7.89
N ILE A 703 -24.48 29.47 -7.17
CA ILE A 703 -24.90 29.55 -5.77
C ILE A 703 -23.72 30.04 -4.89
N SER A 704 -22.52 29.58 -5.16
CA SER A 704 -21.34 30.02 -4.41
C SER A 704 -21.05 31.49 -4.57
N GLN A 705 -21.15 32.02 -5.79
CA GLN A 705 -20.87 33.43 -6.08
C GLN A 705 -21.99 34.36 -5.56
N ASN A 706 -23.26 34.01 -5.78
CA ASN A 706 -24.38 34.90 -5.51
C ASN A 706 -24.98 34.73 -4.10
N ILE A 707 -24.82 33.56 -3.47
CA ILE A 707 -25.39 33.30 -2.16
C ILE A 707 -24.29 33.12 -1.10
N LYS A 708 -23.34 32.19 -1.30
CA LYS A 708 -22.37 31.91 -0.26
C LYS A 708 -21.44 33.09 0.03
N LYS A 709 -20.86 33.71 -1.02
CA LYS A 709 -19.95 34.86 -0.82
C LYS A 709 -20.57 36.02 -0.07
N PRO A 710 -21.76 36.57 -0.45
CA PRO A 710 -22.40 37.64 0.30
C PRO A 710 -22.80 37.22 1.72
N LEU A 711 -23.09 35.93 1.93
CA LEU A 711 -23.46 35.41 3.24
C LEU A 711 -22.25 35.37 4.21
N VAL A 712 -21.04 35.19 3.71
CA VAL A 712 -19.79 35.14 4.52
C VAL A 712 -19.61 36.44 5.30
N ASP A 713 -19.79 37.59 4.67
CA ASP A 713 -19.64 38.89 5.34
C ASP A 713 -20.67 39.08 6.44
N LYS A 714 -21.93 38.63 6.21
CA LYS A 714 -22.98 38.68 7.20
C LYS A 714 -22.75 37.72 8.38
N LEU A 715 -22.14 36.59 8.13
CA LEU A 715 -21.79 35.56 9.13
C LEU A 715 -20.55 35.97 9.96
N LEU A 716 -19.59 36.67 9.37
CA LEU A 716 -18.34 37.04 10.06
C LEU A 716 -18.48 38.40 10.77
N PHE A 717 -19.06 39.37 10.12
CA PHE A 717 -19.07 40.78 10.56
C PHE A 717 -20.46 41.36 10.78
N GLY A 718 -21.51 40.66 10.33
CA GLY A 718 -22.90 41.14 10.39
C GLY A 718 -23.74 40.55 11.51
N ASN A 719 -25.05 40.68 11.38
CA ASN A 719 -26.06 40.30 12.40
C ASN A 719 -26.24 38.81 12.61
N LEU A 720 -25.62 37.94 11.75
CA LEU A 720 -25.73 36.48 11.84
C LEU A 720 -24.55 35.85 12.60
N LYS A 721 -23.68 36.63 13.22
CA LYS A 721 -22.55 36.15 14.01
C LYS A 721 -22.96 35.25 15.18
N ALA A 722 -24.11 35.48 15.79
CA ALA A 722 -24.69 34.70 16.89
C ALA A 722 -25.78 33.72 16.43
N GLY A 723 -25.93 33.49 15.13
CA GLY A 723 -27.04 32.74 14.53
C GLY A 723 -28.24 33.63 14.18
N GLY A 724 -29.22 33.09 13.48
CA GLY A 724 -30.44 33.81 13.11
C GLY A 724 -31.10 33.25 11.85
N VAL A 725 -32.17 33.92 11.40
CA VAL A 725 -32.92 33.56 10.18
C VAL A 725 -32.71 34.62 9.11
N ILE A 726 -32.28 34.17 7.93
CA ILE A 726 -32.12 35.05 6.77
C ILE A 726 -33.08 34.63 5.65
N LYS A 727 -33.84 35.58 5.13
CA LYS A 727 -34.73 35.34 4.00
C LYS A 727 -34.06 35.83 2.71
N LEU A 728 -34.05 34.96 1.70
CA LEU A 728 -33.62 35.29 0.35
C LEU A 728 -34.85 35.63 -0.50
N ASP A 729 -34.83 36.77 -1.15
CA ASP A 729 -35.89 37.19 -2.07
C ASP A 729 -35.30 37.95 -3.26
N ILE A 730 -36.07 38.11 -4.34
CA ILE A 730 -35.68 38.84 -5.53
C ILE A 730 -36.51 40.15 -5.62
N GLU A 731 -35.80 41.27 -5.64
CA GLU A 731 -36.38 42.58 -5.96
C GLU A 731 -35.67 43.21 -7.16
N LYS A 732 -36.46 43.62 -8.16
CA LYS A 732 -35.93 44.24 -9.40
C LYS A 732 -34.89 43.44 -10.17
N GLY A 733 -34.95 42.08 -10.05
CA GLY A 733 -34.01 41.18 -10.71
C GLY A 733 -32.71 40.89 -9.94
N GLU A 734 -32.48 41.49 -8.78
CA GLU A 734 -31.32 41.28 -7.93
C GLU A 734 -31.69 40.50 -6.66
N LEU A 735 -30.76 39.65 -6.20
CA LEU A 735 -30.92 38.87 -4.98
C LEU A 735 -30.76 39.77 -3.75
N LYS A 736 -31.77 39.81 -2.89
CA LYS A 736 -31.74 40.54 -1.62
C LYS A 736 -31.73 39.57 -0.43
N PHE A 737 -30.91 39.93 0.55
CA PHE A 737 -30.81 39.25 1.83
C PHE A 737 -31.56 40.06 2.89
N VAL A 738 -32.73 39.58 3.32
CA VAL A 738 -33.58 40.25 4.32
C VAL A 738 -33.38 39.59 5.67
N ASP A 739 -32.81 40.32 6.62
CA ASP A 739 -32.61 39.84 7.99
C ASP A 739 -33.98 39.83 8.72
N THR A 740 -34.46 38.65 9.06
CA THR A 740 -35.70 38.49 9.84
C THR A 740 -35.38 38.40 11.32
N LYS A 741 -35.85 39.35 12.10
CA LYS A 741 -35.64 39.44 13.57
C LYS A 741 -36.44 38.41 14.40
N THR A 742 -37.03 37.38 13.81
CA THR A 742 -37.93 36.48 14.51
C THR A 742 -37.26 35.11 14.69
N ARG A 743 -36.90 34.77 15.93
CA ARG A 743 -36.69 33.38 16.35
C ARG A 743 -38.04 32.67 16.20
N VAL A 744 -38.14 31.70 15.32
CA VAL A 744 -39.22 30.72 15.38
C VAL A 744 -38.89 29.84 16.58
N LYS A 745 -39.71 29.94 17.63
CA LYS A 745 -39.72 28.97 18.73
C LYS A 745 -40.09 27.60 18.13
N VAL A 746 -39.22 26.64 18.23
CA VAL A 746 -39.56 25.23 18.10
C VAL A 746 -40.24 24.75 19.37
#